data_cbb1093b00e77242102086cd2314d937
#
_entry.id   cbb1093b00e77242102086cd2314d937
#
_cell.length_a   1.000
_cell.length_b   1.000
_cell.length_c   1.000
_cell.angle_alpha   90.00
_cell.angle_beta   90.00
_cell.angle_gamma   90.00
#
_symmetry.space_group_name_H-M   'P 1'
#
loop_
_entity.id
_entity.type
_entity.pdbx_description
1 polymer ?
#
loop_
_entity_poly.entity_id
_entity_poly.type
_entity_poly.pdbx_seq_one_letter_code
_entity_poly.pdbx_strand_id
1 'polypeptide(L)'
;MLKLAWKYMRYYKSQTLAILASIILTAALLSGISSLIYSSQKSDLANSKTIYGDWHYYVETDHATYDSVQSGEQGEGYTLEKCGKMEIKDVVSEEFLICFIDTDETYRQMAHRGLLEGAFPEKENEIAADGFVLSNLGFSGNLGDSLRIGGKDYIVTGVLESEWAASSSEMEVFVSDSFQERGSQTFLYLGFDESEKLYTQLDAFLKEHKISSESVAGNDEVIQYLSGEAPDSIYDIVKFGLTNEDGNFTYIVLKLQSDYNLAYNGMILLLCLFSLFVVYSVFSISVSKRTSEYGILQTLGISENQIGGTLLLELWILLIIGYPLGCLLGNGILSLVYQNFSGVFGREVLSVADQTLAEGTNTIQFYLSWEAMVFGFIFLLLSLVLVAFIVVRSLRKHSLKAVMSGDTSFTKRRKIYALRPVNMAGVVVRKFMFSNKRKVLGILLSLSIGGCIFLCTTYMVENLKVHAELSLMSDDGLGSEYRISLKSDSLQDTIPEDVAKKIKNMPETDDVYATKYTMGELQLSRNEFLAEEDWSDYFEYQNQDAYFIQRYNGICNQQQDGTYRIKYNVYGYDEAMIEQLNDFILEGEIQPEEIKNGNQVIVTANMDGQGNYYFYGKKPGDTITLRVPKQENYTDDLLKFQSGQENYIEKEFEIAAIVSRPLAQEEGFLNVEPWNNAQSVIMTNEQMEENFGISDYNFINASPADRSEAGSVSNQLLQVIRDVPKAVLQDYTSAIETQKNYLNQQQIFFSSIAVILLIISLFHIVNSMNHTVLTRRREYGIMRAMGITDSGFYKMILQTGILYGLLADVFIFLLYNLVLRRVMDYYMAHILQLLHLTSAVPNMVLIGIMLLNIVIAAAAVMFPARKMIRTNIIDEARG
;
A
#
# COMPACT_ATOMS: atom_id res chain seq x y z
N MET A 1 -43.93 -28.05 -1.12
CA MET A 1 -43.06 -26.95 -1.53
C MET A 1 -41.86 -27.42 -2.34
N LEU A 2 -41.06 -28.39 -1.90
CA LEU A 2 -39.86 -28.87 -2.64
C LEU A 2 -40.21 -29.36 -4.09
N LYS A 3 -41.25 -30.19 -4.25
CA LYS A 3 -41.71 -30.62 -5.59
C LYS A 3 -42.15 -29.46 -6.50
N LEU A 4 -42.70 -28.39 -5.92
CA LEU A 4 -43.12 -27.21 -6.63
C LEU A 4 -41.93 -26.39 -7.07
N ALA A 5 -40.97 -26.12 -6.15
CA ALA A 5 -39.72 -25.43 -6.47
C ALA A 5 -38.93 -26.14 -7.59
N TRP A 6 -38.82 -27.47 -7.52
CA TRP A 6 -38.12 -28.26 -8.54
C TRP A 6 -38.82 -28.19 -9.91
N LYS A 7 -40.17 -28.22 -9.94
CA LYS A 7 -40.95 -28.07 -11.19
C LYS A 7 -40.76 -26.67 -11.78
N TYR A 8 -40.76 -25.63 -10.95
CA TYR A 8 -40.50 -24.27 -11.40
C TYR A 8 -39.10 -24.11 -11.98
N MET A 9 -38.06 -24.60 -11.30
CA MET A 9 -36.70 -24.57 -11.82
C MET A 9 -36.54 -25.25 -13.18
N ARG A 10 -37.23 -26.43 -13.35
CA ARG A 10 -37.16 -27.16 -14.59
C ARG A 10 -37.97 -26.51 -15.71
N TYR A 11 -39.06 -25.84 -15.40
CA TYR A 11 -39.88 -25.12 -16.37
C TYR A 11 -39.24 -23.82 -16.83
N TYR A 12 -38.72 -23.05 -15.89
CA TYR A 12 -38.03 -21.75 -16.13
C TYR A 12 -36.51 -21.87 -16.24
N LYS A 13 -36.03 -22.83 -17.03
CA LYS A 13 -34.57 -23.15 -17.16
C LYS A 13 -33.67 -21.93 -17.35
N SER A 14 -34.04 -21.02 -18.25
CA SER A 14 -33.23 -19.83 -18.54
C SER A 14 -33.08 -18.88 -17.33
N GLN A 15 -34.10 -18.77 -16.48
CA GLN A 15 -34.06 -17.92 -15.29
C GLN A 15 -33.29 -18.62 -14.17
N THR A 16 -33.53 -19.92 -14.00
CA THR A 16 -32.78 -20.76 -13.05
C THR A 16 -31.27 -20.75 -13.34
N LEU A 17 -30.91 -20.89 -14.64
CA LEU A 17 -29.51 -20.76 -15.06
C LEU A 17 -28.94 -19.38 -14.82
N ALA A 18 -29.71 -18.31 -15.03
CA ALA A 18 -29.25 -16.95 -14.74
C ALA A 18 -28.98 -16.70 -13.25
N ILE A 19 -29.87 -17.21 -12.36
CA ILE A 19 -29.68 -17.13 -10.90
C ILE A 19 -28.49 -18.00 -10.48
N LEU A 20 -28.41 -19.23 -10.99
CA LEU A 20 -27.28 -20.13 -10.71
C LEU A 20 -25.96 -19.52 -11.15
N ALA A 21 -25.87 -18.96 -12.35
CA ALA A 21 -24.68 -18.27 -12.85
C ALA A 21 -24.30 -17.06 -11.97
N SER A 22 -25.30 -16.31 -11.50
CA SER A 22 -25.05 -15.19 -10.57
C SER A 22 -24.50 -15.66 -9.24
N ILE A 23 -25.01 -16.76 -8.68
CA ILE A 23 -24.52 -17.35 -7.44
C ILE A 23 -23.10 -17.89 -7.62
N ILE A 24 -22.83 -18.63 -8.71
CA ILE A 24 -21.50 -19.13 -9.04
C ILE A 24 -20.51 -17.99 -9.16
N LEU A 25 -20.85 -16.94 -9.91
CA LEU A 25 -19.99 -15.79 -10.13
C LEU A 25 -19.69 -15.03 -8.82
N THR A 26 -20.74 -14.84 -8.01
CA THR A 26 -20.62 -14.20 -6.68
C THR A 26 -19.77 -15.04 -5.73
N ALA A 27 -19.98 -16.35 -5.69
CA ALA A 27 -19.19 -17.26 -4.86
C ALA A 27 -17.72 -17.33 -5.33
N ALA A 28 -17.49 -17.34 -6.65
CA ALA A 28 -16.16 -17.31 -7.23
C ALA A 28 -15.39 -16.04 -6.85
N LEU A 29 -16.06 -14.88 -6.89
CA LEU A 29 -15.50 -13.60 -6.49
C LEU A 29 -15.15 -13.58 -5.00
N LEU A 30 -16.12 -13.90 -4.14
CA LEU A 30 -15.93 -13.87 -2.70
C LEU A 30 -14.83 -14.84 -2.26
N SER A 31 -14.91 -16.10 -2.66
CA SER A 31 -13.93 -17.10 -2.24
C SER A 31 -12.55 -16.87 -2.86
N GLY A 32 -12.50 -16.52 -4.14
CA GLY A 32 -11.24 -16.34 -4.85
C GLY A 32 -10.47 -15.13 -4.35
N ILE A 33 -11.11 -13.97 -4.26
CA ILE A 33 -10.46 -12.74 -3.79
C ILE A 33 -10.07 -12.88 -2.31
N SER A 34 -10.92 -13.48 -1.47
CA SER A 34 -10.56 -13.73 -0.07
C SER A 34 -9.37 -14.67 0.08
N SER A 35 -9.28 -15.74 -0.72
CA SER A 35 -8.14 -16.64 -0.71
C SER A 35 -6.87 -15.97 -1.27
N LEU A 36 -7.02 -15.08 -2.25
CA LEU A 36 -5.92 -14.30 -2.77
C LEU A 36 -5.33 -13.37 -1.70
N ILE A 37 -6.18 -12.62 -1.01
CA ILE A 37 -5.79 -11.74 0.10
C ILE A 37 -5.12 -12.56 1.21
N TYR A 38 -5.71 -13.68 1.59
CA TYR A 38 -5.14 -14.57 2.60
C TYR A 38 -3.77 -15.14 2.19
N SER A 39 -3.60 -15.46 0.90
CA SER A 39 -2.31 -15.91 0.37
C SER A 39 -1.27 -14.80 0.41
N SER A 40 -1.65 -13.56 0.10
CA SER A 40 -0.77 -12.39 0.26
C SER A 40 -0.31 -12.24 1.71
N GLN A 41 -1.26 -12.19 2.67
CA GLN A 41 -0.95 -12.07 4.10
C GLN A 41 0.02 -13.16 4.59
N LYS A 42 -0.20 -14.42 4.15
CA LYS A 42 0.69 -15.52 4.53
C LYS A 42 2.08 -15.43 3.88
N SER A 43 2.16 -14.90 2.67
CA SER A 43 3.44 -14.64 2.02
C SER A 43 4.17 -13.46 2.66
N ASP A 44 3.45 -12.38 2.98
CA ASP A 44 4.00 -11.22 3.66
C ASP A 44 4.54 -11.60 5.04
N LEU A 45 3.77 -12.36 5.82
CA LEU A 45 4.24 -12.90 7.10
C LEU A 45 5.50 -13.75 6.96
N ALA A 46 5.54 -14.66 5.97
CA ALA A 46 6.71 -15.52 5.76
C ALA A 46 7.95 -14.70 5.37
N ASN A 47 7.78 -13.66 4.57
CA ASN A 47 8.87 -12.78 4.18
C ASN A 47 9.33 -11.91 5.36
N SER A 48 8.41 -11.32 6.13
CA SER A 48 8.75 -10.56 7.33
C SER A 48 9.51 -11.41 8.35
N LYS A 49 9.10 -12.67 8.56
CA LYS A 49 9.85 -13.57 9.42
C LYS A 49 11.26 -13.87 8.89
N THR A 50 11.43 -13.93 7.58
CA THR A 50 12.76 -14.15 6.98
C THR A 50 13.66 -12.92 7.15
N ILE A 51 13.09 -11.72 7.09
CA ILE A 51 13.83 -10.47 7.18
C ILE A 51 14.08 -10.07 8.64
N TYR A 52 13.02 -10.07 9.46
CA TYR A 52 13.05 -9.53 10.83
C TYR A 52 13.13 -10.61 11.91
N GLY A 53 13.25 -11.86 11.51
CA GLY A 53 13.37 -13.00 12.41
C GLY A 53 12.02 -13.66 12.77
N ASP A 54 12.07 -14.93 13.15
CA ASP A 54 10.92 -15.77 13.50
C ASP A 54 10.63 -15.74 15.01
N TRP A 55 10.45 -14.54 15.52
CA TRP A 55 10.10 -14.24 16.92
C TRP A 55 9.00 -13.18 16.98
N HIS A 56 8.27 -13.14 18.12
CA HIS A 56 7.13 -12.21 18.28
C HIS A 56 7.43 -11.07 19.25
N TYR A 57 8.05 -11.39 20.39
CA TYR A 57 8.41 -10.40 21.41
C TYR A 57 9.79 -10.67 21.94
N TYR A 58 10.50 -9.63 22.36
CA TYR A 58 11.62 -9.77 23.26
C TYR A 58 11.32 -9.08 24.58
N VAL A 59 11.94 -9.61 25.64
CA VAL A 59 11.73 -9.14 27.01
C VAL A 59 13.08 -8.91 27.66
N GLU A 60 13.30 -7.68 28.15
CA GLU A 60 14.48 -7.37 28.97
C GLU A 60 14.32 -7.95 30.38
N THR A 61 15.27 -8.77 30.81
CA THR A 61 15.21 -9.48 32.08
C THR A 61 16.59 -9.82 32.63
N ASP A 62 16.64 -10.59 33.71
CA ASP A 62 17.86 -11.10 34.32
C ASP A 62 18.11 -12.58 33.98
N HIS A 63 19.35 -13.04 34.23
CA HIS A 63 19.73 -14.43 33.99
C HIS A 63 18.92 -15.46 34.79
N ALA A 64 18.47 -15.11 35.99
CA ALA A 64 17.70 -16.04 36.82
C ALA A 64 16.31 -16.30 36.23
N THR A 65 15.70 -15.29 35.63
CA THR A 65 14.43 -15.44 34.93
C THR A 65 14.59 -16.31 33.68
N TYR A 66 15.68 -16.15 32.92
CA TYR A 66 15.97 -17.00 31.78
C TYR A 66 16.10 -18.47 32.18
N ASP A 67 16.87 -18.78 33.22
CA ASP A 67 17.04 -20.17 33.72
C ASP A 67 15.71 -20.76 34.20
N SER A 68 14.87 -19.93 34.79
CA SER A 68 13.50 -20.29 35.20
C SER A 68 12.61 -20.62 34.00
N VAL A 69 12.67 -19.86 32.94
CA VAL A 69 11.89 -20.08 31.69
C VAL A 69 12.34 -21.36 31.01
N GLN A 70 13.65 -21.60 30.90
CA GLN A 70 14.19 -22.80 30.27
C GLN A 70 13.94 -24.09 31.06
N SER A 71 13.94 -24.01 32.41
CA SER A 71 13.75 -25.17 33.27
C SER A 71 12.30 -25.44 33.64
N GLY A 72 11.39 -24.50 33.33
CA GLY A 72 9.98 -24.55 33.72
C GLY A 72 9.12 -25.43 32.82
N GLU A 73 8.06 -26.04 33.41
CA GLU A 73 6.95 -26.55 32.61
C GLU A 73 6.17 -25.35 32.04
N GLN A 74 5.59 -25.51 30.82
CA GLN A 74 4.75 -24.48 30.23
C GLN A 74 3.60 -24.09 31.19
N GLY A 75 3.42 -22.78 31.38
CA GLY A 75 2.37 -22.25 32.25
C GLY A 75 0.97 -22.41 31.67
N GLU A 76 -0.06 -22.15 32.51
CA GLU A 76 -1.43 -22.13 32.04
C GLU A 76 -1.69 -20.84 31.24
N GLY A 77 -2.16 -20.94 30.01
CA GLY A 77 -2.66 -19.81 29.19
C GLY A 77 -1.72 -19.31 28.10
N TYR A 78 -0.59 -19.96 27.89
CA TYR A 78 0.27 -19.71 26.74
C TYR A 78 1.00 -20.98 26.27
N THR A 79 1.40 -21.01 25.01
CA THR A 79 2.26 -22.04 24.45
C THR A 79 3.52 -21.37 23.92
N LEU A 80 4.63 -21.53 24.65
CA LEU A 80 5.93 -21.05 24.22
C LEU A 80 6.54 -22.04 23.24
N GLU A 81 6.59 -21.71 21.97
CA GLU A 81 7.14 -22.57 20.94
C GLU A 81 8.67 -22.43 20.82
N LYS A 82 9.17 -21.21 21.02
CA LYS A 82 10.59 -20.88 20.89
C LYS A 82 11.01 -19.90 21.98
N CYS A 83 12.19 -20.11 22.55
CA CYS A 83 12.77 -19.20 23.52
C CYS A 83 14.29 -19.14 23.32
N GLY A 84 14.82 -17.98 23.08
CA GLY A 84 16.24 -17.69 22.98
C GLY A 84 16.64 -16.53 23.88
N LYS A 85 17.94 -16.41 24.19
CA LYS A 85 18.47 -15.26 24.93
C LYS A 85 19.54 -14.54 24.12
N MET A 86 19.68 -13.26 24.42
CA MET A 86 20.79 -12.44 23.99
C MET A 86 21.24 -11.60 25.18
N GLU A 87 22.50 -11.66 25.51
CA GLU A 87 23.11 -10.85 26.55
C GLU A 87 23.95 -9.75 25.90
N ILE A 88 23.72 -8.49 26.29
CA ILE A 88 24.36 -7.34 25.68
C ILE A 88 25.33 -6.71 26.70
N LYS A 89 26.51 -6.40 26.20
CA LYS A 89 27.46 -5.52 26.86
C LYS A 89 27.91 -4.42 25.90
N ASP A 90 27.68 -3.19 26.25
CA ASP A 90 28.05 -2.03 25.45
C ASP A 90 29.51 -1.65 25.68
N VAL A 91 30.24 -1.44 24.62
CA VAL A 91 31.55 -0.80 24.61
C VAL A 91 31.49 0.40 23.68
N VAL A 92 31.64 1.60 24.27
CA VAL A 92 31.72 2.83 23.47
C VAL A 92 33.15 2.91 22.88
N SER A 93 33.29 2.73 21.59
CA SER A 93 34.46 3.11 20.80
C SER A 93 34.30 4.56 20.34
N GLU A 94 35.38 5.23 19.98
CA GLU A 94 35.41 6.68 19.73
C GLU A 94 34.30 7.21 18.80
N GLU A 95 33.69 6.37 17.96
CA GLU A 95 32.68 6.75 16.98
C GLU A 95 31.43 5.86 16.97
N PHE A 96 31.48 4.63 17.50
CA PHE A 96 30.37 3.66 17.42
C PHE A 96 30.05 3.03 18.77
N LEU A 97 28.78 2.70 18.97
CA LEU A 97 28.35 1.83 20.05
C LEU A 97 28.52 0.37 19.62
N ILE A 98 29.47 -0.32 20.22
CA ILE A 98 29.73 -1.74 19.94
C ILE A 98 29.09 -2.58 21.02
N CYS A 99 28.12 -3.38 20.63
CA CYS A 99 27.41 -4.30 21.51
C CYS A 99 28.05 -5.69 21.41
N PHE A 100 28.72 -6.13 22.49
CA PHE A 100 29.19 -7.51 22.59
C PHE A 100 28.04 -8.41 23.04
N ILE A 101 27.74 -9.42 22.24
CA ILE A 101 26.54 -10.24 22.38
C ILE A 101 26.95 -11.71 22.58
N ASP A 102 26.44 -12.29 23.66
CA ASP A 102 26.48 -13.75 23.90
C ASP A 102 25.12 -14.34 23.54
N THR A 103 25.08 -15.29 22.58
CA THR A 103 23.83 -15.79 21.99
C THR A 103 23.70 -17.29 22.12
N ASP A 104 22.52 -17.81 22.39
CA ASP A 104 22.24 -19.23 22.28
C ASP A 104 21.86 -19.64 20.83
N GLU A 105 21.80 -20.95 20.61
CA GLU A 105 21.47 -21.51 19.29
C GLU A 105 20.04 -21.16 18.88
N THR A 106 19.10 -21.09 19.84
CA THR A 106 17.71 -20.78 19.58
C THR A 106 17.54 -19.33 19.10
N TYR A 107 18.22 -18.38 19.73
CA TYR A 107 18.26 -17.00 19.28
C TYR A 107 18.80 -16.89 17.85
N ARG A 108 19.97 -17.53 17.59
CA ARG A 108 20.58 -17.46 16.25
C ARG A 108 19.67 -18.02 15.15
N GLN A 109 18.90 -19.07 15.46
CA GLN A 109 17.92 -19.61 14.53
C GLN A 109 16.71 -18.69 14.34
N MET A 110 16.16 -18.13 15.41
CA MET A 110 15.01 -17.23 15.33
C MET A 110 15.34 -15.89 14.64
N ALA A 111 16.52 -15.35 14.93
CA ALA A 111 16.98 -14.08 14.38
C ALA A 111 17.68 -14.22 13.01
N HIS A 112 17.78 -15.44 12.46
CA HIS A 112 18.48 -15.72 11.21
C HIS A 112 19.94 -15.24 11.20
N ARG A 113 20.62 -15.37 12.36
CA ARG A 113 22.03 -14.96 12.55
C ARG A 113 22.97 -16.14 12.34
N GLY A 114 23.00 -16.66 11.12
CA GLY A 114 23.90 -17.73 10.70
C GLY A 114 25.33 -17.26 10.42
N LEU A 115 26.20 -18.21 10.10
CA LEU A 115 27.56 -17.94 9.63
C LEU A 115 27.61 -18.01 8.10
N LEU A 116 28.12 -16.96 7.47
CA LEU A 116 28.52 -16.99 6.06
C LEU A 116 29.86 -17.73 5.89
N GLU A 117 30.82 -17.49 6.81
CA GLU A 117 32.15 -18.09 6.75
C GLU A 117 32.74 -18.24 8.16
N GLY A 118 33.55 -19.27 8.39
CA GLY A 118 34.27 -19.47 9.64
C GLY A 118 33.53 -20.27 10.70
N ALA A 119 33.67 -19.89 11.96
CA ALA A 119 33.07 -20.54 13.12
C ALA A 119 32.64 -19.51 14.18
N PHE A 120 31.62 -19.85 14.98
CA PHE A 120 31.27 -19.07 16.16
C PHE A 120 32.40 -19.02 17.16
N PRO A 121 32.58 -17.92 17.92
CA PRO A 121 33.62 -17.77 18.93
C PRO A 121 33.50 -18.85 20.02
N GLU A 122 34.62 -19.48 20.36
CA GLU A 122 34.71 -20.47 21.46
C GLU A 122 35.55 -19.96 22.64
N LYS A 123 36.46 -19.01 22.38
CA LYS A 123 37.40 -18.48 23.39
C LYS A 123 37.09 -17.01 23.69
N GLU A 124 37.55 -16.56 24.85
CA GLU A 124 37.34 -15.21 25.38
C GLU A 124 37.76 -14.07 24.42
N ASN A 125 38.78 -14.30 23.61
CA ASN A 125 39.34 -13.33 22.69
C ASN A 125 38.92 -13.56 21.23
N GLU A 126 37.97 -14.44 20.99
CA GLU A 126 37.43 -14.73 19.66
C GLU A 126 36.12 -13.96 19.47
N ILE A 127 35.91 -13.46 18.24
CA ILE A 127 34.71 -12.72 17.86
C ILE A 127 34.20 -13.14 16.48
N ALA A 128 32.91 -12.99 16.26
CA ALA A 128 32.29 -13.04 14.95
C ALA A 128 31.36 -11.83 14.77
N ALA A 129 31.35 -11.25 13.57
CA ALA A 129 30.50 -10.13 13.24
C ALA A 129 30.14 -10.20 11.75
N ASP A 130 29.13 -9.44 11.32
CA ASP A 130 28.81 -9.38 9.91
C ASP A 130 29.81 -8.51 9.12
N GLY A 131 29.71 -8.58 7.79
CA GLY A 131 30.65 -7.88 6.92
C GLY A 131 30.58 -6.36 7.04
N PHE A 132 29.41 -5.81 7.37
CA PHE A 132 29.23 -4.37 7.59
C PHE A 132 29.97 -3.92 8.86
N VAL A 133 29.76 -4.61 9.98
CA VAL A 133 30.42 -4.32 11.24
C VAL A 133 31.95 -4.45 11.10
N LEU A 134 32.44 -5.56 10.51
CA LEU A 134 33.86 -5.75 10.29
C LEU A 134 34.48 -4.65 9.43
N SER A 135 33.81 -4.24 8.38
CA SER A 135 34.26 -3.16 7.49
C SER A 135 34.35 -1.82 8.20
N ASN A 136 33.31 -1.46 8.98
CA ASN A 136 33.29 -0.21 9.73
C ASN A 136 34.30 -0.16 10.88
N LEU A 137 34.65 -1.32 11.45
CA LEU A 137 35.71 -1.45 12.43
C LEU A 137 37.11 -1.51 11.79
N GLY A 138 37.21 -1.34 10.47
CA GLY A 138 38.48 -1.29 9.73
C GLY A 138 39.15 -2.64 9.52
N PHE A 139 38.40 -3.75 9.64
CA PHE A 139 38.93 -5.09 9.39
C PHE A 139 39.05 -5.35 7.88
N SER A 140 40.27 -5.54 7.43
CA SER A 140 40.61 -5.94 6.04
C SER A 140 41.40 -7.24 5.95
N GLY A 141 41.43 -7.98 7.07
CA GLY A 141 42.18 -9.21 7.20
C GLY A 141 41.40 -10.48 6.78
N ASN A 142 42.05 -11.63 6.96
CA ASN A 142 41.41 -12.93 6.79
C ASN A 142 40.93 -13.50 8.14
N LEU A 143 40.07 -14.49 8.12
CA LEU A 143 39.68 -15.21 9.34
C LEU A 143 40.92 -15.71 10.09
N GLY A 144 40.96 -15.44 11.38
CA GLY A 144 42.14 -15.70 12.25
C GLY A 144 43.03 -14.48 12.50
N ASP A 145 42.86 -13.38 11.75
CA ASP A 145 43.56 -12.14 12.01
C ASP A 145 42.93 -11.37 13.18
N SER A 146 43.71 -10.45 13.75
CA SER A 146 43.26 -9.67 14.90
C SER A 146 42.58 -8.35 14.48
N LEU A 147 41.50 -8.00 15.17
CA LEU A 147 40.81 -6.74 15.11
C LEU A 147 40.87 -6.06 16.49
N ARG A 148 41.16 -4.78 16.53
CA ARG A 148 41.25 -4.02 17.77
C ARG A 148 39.97 -3.26 18.04
N ILE A 149 39.34 -3.57 19.19
CA ILE A 149 38.08 -2.96 19.62
C ILE A 149 38.26 -2.45 21.06
N GLY A 150 38.00 -1.17 21.32
CA GLY A 150 38.04 -0.61 22.66
C GLY A 150 39.44 -0.76 23.32
N GLY A 151 40.49 -0.80 22.52
CA GLY A 151 41.88 -0.96 23.01
C GLY A 151 42.36 -2.39 23.28
N LYS A 152 41.51 -3.41 23.10
CA LYS A 152 41.81 -4.85 23.18
C LYS A 152 41.86 -5.48 21.77
N ASP A 153 42.75 -6.49 21.63
CA ASP A 153 42.86 -7.22 20.36
C ASP A 153 42.03 -8.51 20.43
N TYR A 154 41.14 -8.70 19.45
CA TYR A 154 40.25 -9.84 19.28
C TYR A 154 40.59 -10.58 17.97
N ILE A 155 40.37 -11.87 17.92
CA ILE A 155 40.59 -12.71 16.74
C ILE A 155 39.23 -12.90 16.04
N VAL A 156 39.11 -12.48 14.79
CA VAL A 156 37.92 -12.70 13.99
C VAL A 156 37.83 -14.14 13.53
N THR A 157 36.91 -14.93 14.07
CA THR A 157 36.75 -16.35 13.76
C THR A 157 35.64 -16.67 12.79
N GLY A 158 34.66 -15.76 12.63
CA GLY A 158 33.52 -15.94 11.73
C GLY A 158 32.96 -14.66 11.16
N VAL A 159 32.38 -14.77 9.99
CA VAL A 159 31.59 -13.71 9.36
C VAL A 159 30.13 -14.14 9.41
N LEU A 160 29.27 -13.32 10.02
CA LEU A 160 27.85 -13.58 10.17
C LEU A 160 27.10 -13.19 8.90
N GLU A 161 25.91 -13.78 8.71
CA GLU A 161 24.92 -13.26 7.78
C GLU A 161 24.52 -11.84 8.21
N SER A 162 24.33 -10.94 7.24
CA SER A 162 23.98 -9.55 7.51
C SER A 162 22.59 -9.46 8.14
N GLU A 163 22.43 -8.57 9.11
CA GLU A 163 21.14 -8.26 9.71
C GLU A 163 20.46 -7.14 8.91
N TRP A 164 19.25 -7.37 8.51
CA TRP A 164 18.44 -6.43 7.75
C TRP A 164 18.00 -5.20 8.57
N ALA A 165 17.73 -5.47 9.85
CA ALA A 165 17.20 -4.47 10.77
C ALA A 165 18.30 -3.77 11.59
N ALA A 166 19.58 -4.05 11.31
CA ALA A 166 20.68 -3.41 12.02
C ALA A 166 20.61 -1.90 11.82
N SER A 167 20.23 -1.19 12.85
CA SER A 167 20.39 0.25 12.87
C SER A 167 21.90 0.53 12.82
N SER A 168 22.29 1.42 11.94
CA SER A 168 23.66 1.81 11.72
C SER A 168 24.38 2.40 12.96
N SER A 169 23.68 2.60 14.06
CA SER A 169 24.19 3.15 15.31
C SER A 169 24.71 2.10 16.29
N GLU A 170 24.28 0.85 16.18
CA GLU A 170 24.67 -0.25 17.05
C GLU A 170 25.37 -1.33 16.24
N MET A 171 26.63 -1.65 16.60
CA MET A 171 27.41 -2.68 15.95
C MET A 171 27.46 -3.93 16.83
N GLU A 172 26.81 -4.97 16.41
CA GLU A 172 26.76 -6.24 17.12
C GLU A 172 27.98 -7.10 16.82
N VAL A 173 28.66 -7.53 17.89
CA VAL A 173 29.80 -8.43 17.82
C VAL A 173 29.54 -9.65 18.70
N PHE A 174 29.45 -10.82 18.09
CA PHE A 174 29.24 -12.07 18.82
C PHE A 174 30.50 -12.52 19.52
N VAL A 175 30.33 -12.90 20.78
CA VAL A 175 31.38 -13.43 21.65
C VAL A 175 31.02 -14.81 22.18
N SER A 176 31.99 -15.48 22.78
CA SER A 176 31.77 -16.80 23.37
C SER A 176 31.24 -16.73 24.80
N ASP A 177 30.61 -17.81 25.27
CA ASP A 177 30.17 -18.02 26.66
C ASP A 177 31.31 -17.84 27.68
N SER A 178 32.55 -17.94 27.24
CA SER A 178 33.76 -17.75 28.11
C SER A 178 34.16 -16.27 28.26
N PHE A 179 33.46 -15.32 27.63
CA PHE A 179 33.74 -13.91 27.72
C PHE A 179 33.50 -13.42 29.15
N GLN A 180 34.57 -12.88 29.78
CA GLN A 180 34.54 -12.62 31.22
C GLN A 180 33.73 -11.37 31.61
N GLU A 181 33.62 -10.44 30.72
CA GLU A 181 32.88 -9.19 30.98
C GLU A 181 31.45 -9.37 30.53
N ARG A 182 30.60 -9.92 31.39
CA ARG A 182 29.16 -10.11 31.10
C ARG A 182 28.36 -8.86 31.44
N GLY A 183 27.40 -8.53 30.60
CA GLY A 183 26.36 -7.53 30.84
C GLY A 183 25.45 -7.95 31.99
N SER A 184 24.73 -6.99 32.55
CA SER A 184 23.70 -7.25 33.58
C SER A 184 22.33 -7.50 32.95
N GLN A 185 22.17 -7.24 31.66
CA GLN A 185 20.91 -7.33 30.94
C GLN A 185 20.88 -8.57 30.05
N THR A 186 19.76 -9.23 30.03
CA THR A 186 19.49 -10.40 29.20
C THR A 186 18.18 -10.16 28.44
N PHE A 187 18.22 -10.38 27.14
CA PHE A 187 17.02 -10.29 26.31
C PHE A 187 16.50 -11.67 26.01
N LEU A 188 15.27 -11.95 26.36
CA LEU A 188 14.54 -13.15 26.02
C LEU A 188 13.75 -12.93 24.76
N TYR A 189 14.08 -13.65 23.69
CA TYR A 189 13.31 -13.64 22.44
C TYR A 189 12.26 -14.75 22.48
N LEU A 190 10.99 -14.42 22.30
CA LEU A 190 9.86 -15.30 22.51
C LEU A 190 9.08 -15.54 21.22
N GLY A 191 8.84 -16.81 20.88
CA GLY A 191 7.91 -17.24 19.84
C GLY A 191 6.75 -18.01 20.47
N PHE A 192 5.52 -17.52 20.32
CA PHE A 192 4.29 -18.14 20.82
C PHE A 192 3.53 -18.86 19.71
N ASP A 193 2.52 -19.67 20.07
CA ASP A 193 1.59 -20.29 19.13
C ASP A 193 0.76 -19.24 18.38
N GLU A 194 0.95 -19.15 17.07
CA GLU A 194 0.25 -18.21 16.19
C GLU A 194 -1.23 -18.51 15.97
N SER A 195 -1.70 -19.70 16.35
CA SER A 195 -3.12 -20.07 16.26
C SER A 195 -3.97 -19.40 17.31
N GLU A 196 -3.36 -18.87 18.38
CA GLU A 196 -4.00 -18.17 19.49
C GLU A 196 -3.56 -16.71 19.52
N LYS A 197 -4.26 -15.87 20.29
CA LYS A 197 -3.93 -14.44 20.41
C LYS A 197 -2.60 -14.25 21.13
N LEU A 198 -1.59 -13.74 20.44
CA LEU A 198 -0.25 -13.54 20.98
C LEU A 198 -0.24 -12.66 22.24
N TYR A 199 -0.96 -11.52 22.21
CA TYR A 199 -1.05 -10.63 23.36
C TYR A 199 -1.60 -11.33 24.63
N THR A 200 -2.58 -12.23 24.47
CA THR A 200 -3.12 -12.99 25.61
C THR A 200 -2.09 -13.96 26.17
N GLN A 201 -1.32 -14.59 25.30
CA GLN A 201 -0.24 -15.50 25.69
C GLN A 201 0.89 -14.72 26.37
N LEU A 202 1.28 -13.57 25.81
CA LEU A 202 2.27 -12.68 26.40
C LEU A 202 1.85 -12.22 27.80
N ASP A 203 0.61 -11.77 27.98
CA ASP A 203 0.09 -11.32 29.30
C ASP A 203 0.12 -12.44 30.33
N ALA A 204 -0.21 -13.67 29.93
CA ALA A 204 -0.11 -14.85 30.80
C ALA A 204 1.35 -15.14 31.17
N PHE A 205 2.26 -15.11 30.20
CA PHE A 205 3.70 -15.30 30.40
C PHE A 205 4.30 -14.26 31.37
N LEU A 206 4.02 -12.98 31.14
CA LEU A 206 4.53 -11.88 31.97
C LEU A 206 4.04 -11.98 33.42
N LYS A 207 2.78 -12.35 33.62
CA LYS A 207 2.20 -12.56 34.97
C LYS A 207 2.84 -13.72 35.70
N GLU A 208 3.09 -14.83 35.01
CA GLU A 208 3.71 -16.01 35.60
C GLU A 208 5.13 -15.71 36.06
N HIS A 209 5.92 -15.08 35.20
CA HIS A 209 7.33 -14.76 35.48
C HIS A 209 7.52 -13.42 36.22
N LYS A 210 6.43 -12.69 36.51
CA LYS A 210 6.43 -11.38 37.23
C LYS A 210 7.27 -10.30 36.53
N ILE A 211 7.24 -10.28 35.22
CA ILE A 211 7.96 -9.33 34.38
C ILE A 211 7.07 -8.10 34.13
N SER A 212 7.67 -6.90 34.11
CA SER A 212 6.95 -5.67 33.80
C SER A 212 6.60 -5.62 32.31
N SER A 213 5.44 -5.09 31.95
CA SER A 213 5.08 -4.83 30.55
C SER A 213 5.92 -3.72 29.90
N GLU A 214 6.59 -2.89 30.71
CA GLU A 214 7.50 -1.85 30.21
C GLU A 214 8.82 -2.41 29.66
N SER A 215 9.17 -3.65 30.05
CA SER A 215 10.38 -4.35 29.60
C SER A 215 10.15 -5.19 28.34
N VAL A 216 9.05 -4.98 27.63
CA VAL A 216 8.64 -5.79 26.47
C VAL A 216 8.68 -4.94 25.21
N ALA A 217 9.30 -5.46 24.15
CA ALA A 217 9.16 -4.91 22.82
C ALA A 217 8.66 -5.98 21.83
N GLY A 218 7.87 -5.56 20.87
CA GLY A 218 7.29 -6.43 19.84
C GLY A 218 8.08 -6.41 18.54
N ASN A 219 8.06 -7.51 17.83
CA ASN A 219 8.44 -7.56 16.44
C ASN A 219 7.25 -7.09 15.59
N ASP A 220 7.06 -5.76 15.54
CA ASP A 220 5.88 -5.16 14.92
C ASP A 220 5.74 -5.55 13.44
N GLU A 221 6.87 -5.73 12.75
CA GLU A 221 6.92 -6.15 11.35
C GLU A 221 6.40 -7.57 11.11
N VAL A 222 6.46 -8.43 12.12
CA VAL A 222 5.90 -9.79 12.08
C VAL A 222 4.49 -9.83 12.65
N ILE A 223 4.29 -9.18 13.81
CA ILE A 223 3.04 -9.20 14.56
C ILE A 223 1.88 -8.60 13.75
N GLN A 224 2.12 -7.55 12.96
CA GLN A 224 1.08 -6.89 12.15
C GLN A 224 0.34 -7.84 11.20
N TYR A 225 0.98 -8.91 10.74
CA TYR A 225 0.36 -9.88 9.84
C TYR A 225 -0.37 -11.03 10.56
N LEU A 226 -0.26 -11.10 11.88
CA LEU A 226 -0.89 -12.15 12.68
C LEU A 226 -2.30 -11.74 13.11
N SER A 227 -3.26 -12.63 12.95
CA SER A 227 -4.67 -12.32 13.22
C SER A 227 -4.95 -12.16 14.71
N GLY A 228 -5.53 -11.03 15.10
CA GLY A 228 -6.05 -10.81 16.45
C GLY A 228 -5.13 -10.04 17.40
N GLU A 229 -4.07 -9.45 16.89
CA GLU A 229 -3.08 -8.69 17.69
C GLU A 229 -3.36 -7.19 17.80
N ALA A 230 -4.42 -6.66 17.21
CA ALA A 230 -4.80 -5.29 17.53
C ALA A 230 -5.16 -5.22 19.03
N PRO A 231 -4.35 -4.57 19.88
CA PRO A 231 -4.60 -4.51 21.32
C PRO A 231 -5.90 -3.77 21.65
N ASP A 232 -6.40 -2.99 20.71
CA ASP A 232 -7.57 -2.15 20.88
C ASP A 232 -8.76 -2.69 20.08
N SER A 233 -9.88 -2.94 20.74
CA SER A 233 -11.13 -3.16 20.02
C SER A 233 -11.49 -1.91 19.20
N ILE A 234 -12.25 -2.08 18.11
CA ILE A 234 -12.77 -0.92 17.32
C ILE A 234 -13.49 0.08 18.25
N TYR A 235 -14.14 -0.43 19.32
CA TYR A 235 -14.80 0.40 20.32
C TYR A 235 -13.78 1.25 21.11
N ASP A 236 -12.67 0.68 21.52
CA ASP A 236 -11.62 1.38 22.28
C ASP A 236 -10.91 2.41 21.42
N ILE A 237 -10.59 2.09 20.17
CA ILE A 237 -10.01 3.02 19.18
C ILE A 237 -10.96 4.22 18.95
N VAL A 238 -12.25 3.96 18.71
CA VAL A 238 -13.24 5.01 18.50
C VAL A 238 -13.45 5.83 19.77
N LYS A 239 -13.50 5.17 20.95
CA LYS A 239 -13.64 5.84 22.23
C LYS A 239 -12.45 6.74 22.51
N PHE A 240 -11.22 6.26 22.34
CA PHE A 240 -10.00 7.03 22.54
C PHE A 240 -9.94 8.25 21.61
N GLY A 241 -10.18 8.05 20.30
CA GLY A 241 -10.18 9.13 19.31
C GLY A 241 -11.29 10.17 19.51
N LEU A 242 -12.40 9.83 20.20
CA LEU A 242 -13.48 10.78 20.51
C LEU A 242 -13.32 11.46 21.88
N THR A 243 -12.52 10.90 22.80
CA THR A 243 -12.37 11.40 24.18
C THR A 243 -11.10 12.22 24.40
N ASN A 244 -10.12 12.16 23.50
CA ASN A 244 -8.93 13.01 23.56
C ASN A 244 -9.26 14.45 23.19
N GLU A 245 -8.56 15.41 23.83
CA GLU A 245 -8.74 16.85 23.59
C GLU A 245 -8.51 17.22 22.11
N ASP A 246 -7.69 16.49 21.40
CA ASP A 246 -7.45 16.63 19.96
C ASP A 246 -8.45 15.89 19.09
N GLY A 247 -9.49 15.29 19.64
CA GLY A 247 -10.68 14.60 19.11
C GLY A 247 -10.71 14.32 17.60
N ASN A 248 -9.59 13.80 17.07
CA ASN A 248 -9.35 13.82 15.64
C ASN A 248 -9.92 12.55 15.00
N PHE A 249 -10.95 12.72 14.17
CA PHE A 249 -11.46 11.63 13.30
C PHE A 249 -10.34 10.98 12.50
N THR A 250 -9.30 11.74 12.18
CA THR A 250 -8.09 11.29 11.48
C THR A 250 -7.32 10.24 12.28
N TYR A 251 -7.18 10.41 13.62
CA TYR A 251 -6.56 9.39 14.47
C TYR A 251 -7.33 8.06 14.42
N ILE A 252 -8.66 8.12 14.52
CA ILE A 252 -9.50 6.92 14.40
C ILE A 252 -9.27 6.23 13.06
N VAL A 253 -9.22 7.00 11.98
CA VAL A 253 -9.01 6.47 10.62
C VAL A 253 -7.62 5.86 10.49
N LEU A 254 -6.56 6.53 10.97
CA LEU A 254 -5.17 6.04 10.92
C LEU A 254 -5.00 4.77 11.74
N LYS A 255 -5.55 4.73 12.96
CA LYS A 255 -5.45 3.54 13.81
C LYS A 255 -6.26 2.36 13.26
N LEU A 256 -7.44 2.62 12.68
CA LEU A 256 -8.22 1.59 11.98
C LEU A 256 -7.52 1.11 10.70
N GLN A 257 -6.64 1.92 10.13
CA GLN A 257 -5.88 1.58 8.94
C GLN A 257 -4.60 0.82 9.24
N SER A 258 -3.91 1.14 10.34
CA SER A 258 -2.75 0.38 10.81
C SER A 258 -3.11 -1.07 11.17
N ASP A 259 -4.40 -1.37 11.34
CA ASP A 259 -4.88 -2.75 11.42
C ASP A 259 -5.02 -3.33 10.00
N TYR A 260 -3.98 -4.03 9.57
CA TYR A 260 -3.92 -4.73 8.28
C TYR A 260 -5.15 -5.62 8.04
N ASN A 261 -5.62 -6.33 9.08
CA ASN A 261 -6.81 -7.18 9.01
C ASN A 261 -8.09 -6.37 8.78
N LEU A 262 -8.18 -5.16 9.30
CA LEU A 262 -9.35 -4.32 9.13
C LEU A 262 -9.50 -3.82 7.68
N ALA A 263 -8.41 -3.45 7.03
CA ALA A 263 -8.42 -3.02 5.63
C ALA A 263 -8.91 -4.16 4.70
N TYR A 264 -8.41 -5.37 4.91
CA TYR A 264 -8.85 -6.56 4.16
C TYR A 264 -10.30 -6.93 4.47
N ASN A 265 -10.71 -6.91 5.71
CA ASN A 265 -12.10 -7.15 6.12
C ASN A 265 -13.06 -6.11 5.52
N GLY A 266 -12.63 -4.85 5.42
CA GLY A 266 -13.36 -3.78 4.73
C GLY A 266 -13.56 -4.08 3.24
N MET A 267 -12.54 -4.56 2.55
CA MET A 267 -12.62 -4.97 1.15
C MET A 267 -13.58 -6.17 0.96
N ILE A 268 -13.49 -7.19 1.82
CA ILE A 268 -14.40 -8.34 1.82
C ILE A 268 -15.85 -7.88 2.03
N LEU A 269 -16.09 -6.97 2.98
CA LEU A 269 -17.43 -6.41 3.22
C LEU A 269 -17.97 -5.69 1.97
N LEU A 270 -17.16 -4.90 1.30
CA LEU A 270 -17.54 -4.21 0.06
C LEU A 270 -17.91 -5.21 -1.04
N LEU A 271 -17.13 -6.27 -1.21
CA LEU A 271 -17.42 -7.37 -2.13
C LEU A 271 -18.73 -8.09 -1.75
N CYS A 272 -18.99 -8.29 -0.46
CA CYS A 272 -20.23 -8.83 0.04
C CYS A 272 -21.46 -7.97 -0.33
N LEU A 273 -21.35 -6.65 -0.13
CA LEU A 273 -22.42 -5.71 -0.49
C LEU A 273 -22.69 -5.69 -2.00
N PHE A 274 -21.63 -5.71 -2.81
CA PHE A 274 -21.74 -5.82 -4.26
C PHE A 274 -22.42 -7.13 -4.67
N SER A 275 -22.02 -8.23 -4.07
CA SER A 275 -22.60 -9.57 -4.29
C SER A 275 -24.09 -9.62 -3.96
N LEU A 276 -24.49 -9.07 -2.83
CA LEU A 276 -25.88 -8.94 -2.41
C LEU A 276 -26.71 -8.18 -3.46
N PHE A 277 -26.17 -7.08 -3.97
CA PHE A 277 -26.84 -6.27 -4.99
C PHE A 277 -27.04 -7.05 -6.31
N VAL A 278 -26.04 -7.79 -6.78
CA VAL A 278 -26.12 -8.61 -7.99
C VAL A 278 -27.20 -9.70 -7.84
N VAL A 279 -27.16 -10.46 -6.75
CA VAL A 279 -28.15 -11.53 -6.48
C VAL A 279 -29.56 -10.97 -6.35
N TYR A 280 -29.73 -9.88 -5.59
CA TYR A 280 -31.04 -9.21 -5.47
C TYR A 280 -31.61 -8.80 -6.84
N SER A 281 -30.77 -8.20 -7.68
CA SER A 281 -31.20 -7.73 -8.99
C SER A 281 -31.67 -8.87 -9.88
N VAL A 282 -30.88 -9.94 -10.00
CA VAL A 282 -31.23 -11.10 -10.85
C VAL A 282 -32.47 -11.83 -10.32
N PHE A 283 -32.58 -12.03 -9.01
CA PHE A 283 -33.70 -12.71 -8.37
C PHE A 283 -34.99 -11.90 -8.45
N SER A 284 -34.94 -10.59 -8.17
CA SER A 284 -36.09 -9.69 -8.29
C SER A 284 -36.70 -9.73 -9.72
N ILE A 285 -35.81 -9.80 -10.72
CA ILE A 285 -36.21 -9.98 -12.12
C ILE A 285 -36.92 -11.30 -12.35
N SER A 286 -36.41 -12.42 -11.83
CA SER A 286 -37.00 -13.74 -11.98
C SER A 286 -38.38 -13.82 -11.36
N VAL A 287 -38.54 -13.30 -10.15
CA VAL A 287 -39.84 -13.31 -9.45
C VAL A 287 -40.85 -12.39 -10.12
N SER A 288 -40.42 -11.21 -10.61
CA SER A 288 -41.31 -10.29 -11.33
C SER A 288 -41.97 -10.94 -12.58
N LYS A 289 -41.26 -11.86 -13.24
CA LYS A 289 -41.83 -12.60 -14.39
C LYS A 289 -42.90 -13.64 -14.02
N ARG A 290 -42.87 -14.13 -12.78
CA ARG A 290 -43.78 -15.17 -12.27
C ARG A 290 -44.90 -14.59 -11.40
N THR A 291 -45.01 -13.27 -11.31
CA THR A 291 -45.95 -12.63 -10.39
C THR A 291 -47.40 -13.03 -10.64
N SER A 292 -47.82 -13.15 -11.91
CA SER A 292 -49.19 -13.59 -12.25
C SER A 292 -49.50 -15.03 -11.82
N GLU A 293 -48.50 -15.93 -11.93
CA GLU A 293 -48.68 -17.33 -11.48
C GLU A 293 -48.81 -17.40 -9.96
N TYR A 294 -48.07 -16.58 -9.21
CA TYR A 294 -48.24 -16.50 -7.76
C TYR A 294 -49.63 -15.98 -7.37
N GLY A 295 -50.19 -15.03 -8.14
CA GLY A 295 -51.55 -14.58 -7.96
C GLY A 295 -52.58 -15.72 -8.19
N ILE A 296 -52.40 -16.55 -9.23
CA ILE A 296 -53.23 -17.73 -9.48
C ILE A 296 -53.11 -18.75 -8.33
N LEU A 297 -51.89 -19.01 -7.85
CA LEU A 297 -51.69 -19.93 -6.72
C LEU A 297 -52.37 -19.44 -5.43
N GLN A 298 -52.37 -18.14 -5.20
CA GLN A 298 -53.08 -17.52 -4.06
C GLN A 298 -54.59 -17.70 -4.15
N THR A 299 -55.19 -17.60 -5.37
CA THR A 299 -56.60 -17.86 -5.57
C THR A 299 -56.98 -19.33 -5.37
N LEU A 300 -56.02 -20.24 -5.56
CA LEU A 300 -56.15 -21.68 -5.26
C LEU A 300 -55.92 -22.02 -3.77
N GLY A 301 -55.73 -21.01 -2.91
CA GLY A 301 -55.60 -21.17 -1.46
C GLY A 301 -54.21 -21.36 -0.93
N ILE A 302 -53.16 -21.17 -1.75
CA ILE A 302 -51.76 -21.19 -1.27
C ILE A 302 -51.46 -19.89 -0.56
N SER A 303 -51.01 -19.98 0.71
CA SER A 303 -50.68 -18.79 1.51
C SER A 303 -49.42 -18.09 0.99
N GLU A 304 -49.33 -16.79 1.22
CA GLU A 304 -48.15 -16.00 0.85
C GLU A 304 -46.85 -16.52 1.49
N ASN A 305 -46.93 -17.03 2.71
CA ASN A 305 -45.77 -17.64 3.41
C ASN A 305 -45.33 -18.95 2.72
N GLN A 306 -46.24 -19.70 2.15
CA GLN A 306 -45.93 -20.91 1.36
C GLN A 306 -45.28 -20.56 0.04
N ILE A 307 -45.69 -19.46 -0.61
CA ILE A 307 -45.03 -18.95 -1.83
C ILE A 307 -43.62 -18.47 -1.47
N GLY A 308 -43.47 -17.70 -0.41
CA GLY A 308 -42.16 -17.26 0.09
C GLY A 308 -41.24 -18.43 0.43
N GLY A 309 -41.76 -19.46 1.12
CA GLY A 309 -41.01 -20.69 1.41
C GLY A 309 -40.59 -21.46 0.16
N THR A 310 -41.42 -21.47 -0.90
CA THR A 310 -41.06 -22.09 -2.17
C THR A 310 -39.94 -21.34 -2.88
N LEU A 311 -39.96 -20.02 -2.84
CA LEU A 311 -38.91 -19.15 -3.37
C LEU A 311 -37.58 -19.33 -2.62
N LEU A 312 -37.63 -19.41 -1.29
CA LEU A 312 -36.45 -19.69 -0.47
C LEU A 312 -35.86 -21.05 -0.79
N LEU A 313 -36.65 -22.08 -0.88
CA LEU A 313 -36.19 -23.43 -1.23
C LEU A 313 -35.52 -23.45 -2.62
N GLU A 314 -36.09 -22.75 -3.62
CA GLU A 314 -35.48 -22.61 -4.94
C GLU A 314 -34.06 -21.99 -4.82
N LEU A 315 -33.93 -20.90 -4.08
CA LEU A 315 -32.63 -20.21 -3.87
C LEU A 315 -31.63 -21.07 -3.11
N TRP A 316 -32.06 -21.79 -2.08
CA TRP A 316 -31.16 -22.66 -1.29
C TRP A 316 -30.66 -23.84 -2.13
N ILE A 317 -31.51 -24.46 -2.95
CA ILE A 317 -31.05 -25.54 -3.85
C ILE A 317 -29.97 -24.98 -4.80
N LEU A 318 -30.20 -23.79 -5.35
CA LEU A 318 -29.25 -23.16 -6.25
C LEU A 318 -27.96 -22.73 -5.54
N LEU A 319 -28.03 -22.33 -4.26
CA LEU A 319 -26.87 -22.01 -3.44
C LEU A 319 -26.04 -23.27 -3.17
N ILE A 320 -26.66 -24.36 -2.74
CA ILE A 320 -25.95 -25.61 -2.43
C ILE A 320 -25.19 -26.15 -3.64
N ILE A 321 -25.74 -25.95 -4.85
CA ILE A 321 -25.05 -26.37 -6.08
C ILE A 321 -24.06 -25.31 -6.56
N GLY A 322 -24.48 -24.05 -6.57
CA GLY A 322 -23.72 -22.95 -7.16
C GLY A 322 -22.51 -22.51 -6.34
N TYR A 323 -22.63 -22.56 -4.99
CA TYR A 323 -21.55 -22.09 -4.12
C TYR A 323 -20.27 -22.92 -4.25
N PRO A 324 -20.30 -24.26 -4.14
CA PRO A 324 -19.10 -25.08 -4.33
C PRO A 324 -18.48 -24.94 -5.73
N LEU A 325 -19.34 -24.87 -6.77
CA LEU A 325 -18.86 -24.65 -8.13
C LEU A 325 -18.19 -23.28 -8.30
N GLY A 326 -18.74 -22.25 -7.66
CA GLY A 326 -18.17 -20.92 -7.63
C GLY A 326 -16.82 -20.90 -6.93
N CYS A 327 -16.73 -21.52 -5.75
CA CYS A 327 -15.46 -21.64 -5.01
C CYS A 327 -14.38 -22.36 -5.82
N LEU A 328 -14.72 -23.45 -6.48
CA LEU A 328 -13.78 -24.19 -7.34
C LEU A 328 -13.30 -23.33 -8.51
N LEU A 329 -14.20 -22.64 -9.19
CA LEU A 329 -13.85 -21.78 -10.33
C LEU A 329 -13.06 -20.55 -9.88
N GLY A 330 -13.48 -19.87 -8.81
CA GLY A 330 -12.82 -18.67 -8.30
C GLY A 330 -11.39 -18.95 -7.83
N ASN A 331 -11.25 -19.90 -6.91
CA ASN A 331 -9.94 -20.28 -6.40
C ASN A 331 -9.05 -20.90 -7.49
N GLY A 332 -9.62 -21.70 -8.42
CA GLY A 332 -8.84 -22.27 -9.52
C GLY A 332 -8.29 -21.21 -10.48
N ILE A 333 -9.09 -20.22 -10.86
CA ILE A 333 -8.63 -19.12 -11.73
C ILE A 333 -7.60 -18.25 -11.00
N LEU A 334 -7.88 -17.87 -9.75
CA LEU A 334 -6.99 -16.99 -9.00
C LEU A 334 -5.73 -17.67 -8.52
N SER A 335 -5.74 -18.98 -8.29
CA SER A 335 -4.53 -19.76 -8.07
C SER A 335 -3.58 -19.72 -9.28
N LEU A 336 -4.13 -19.85 -10.49
CA LEU A 336 -3.34 -19.70 -11.72
C LEU A 336 -2.79 -18.27 -11.89
N VAL A 337 -3.61 -17.26 -11.58
CA VAL A 337 -3.16 -15.86 -11.59
C VAL A 337 -2.05 -15.66 -10.57
N TYR A 338 -2.25 -16.11 -9.33
CA TYR A 338 -1.29 -15.97 -8.24
C TYR A 338 0.06 -16.60 -8.57
N GLN A 339 0.07 -17.81 -9.11
CA GLN A 339 1.32 -18.49 -9.48
C GLN A 339 2.10 -17.78 -10.59
N ASN A 340 1.42 -17.09 -11.50
CA ASN A 340 2.07 -16.35 -12.59
C ASN A 340 2.45 -14.90 -12.20
N PHE A 341 1.86 -14.37 -11.16
CA PHE A 341 2.11 -12.99 -10.68
C PHE A 341 2.61 -12.96 -9.23
N SER A 342 3.28 -14.00 -8.85
CA SER A 342 3.75 -14.24 -7.49
C SER A 342 4.77 -13.22 -6.98
N GLY A 343 5.52 -12.58 -7.87
CA GLY A 343 6.41 -11.48 -7.49
C GLY A 343 5.68 -10.19 -7.04
N VAL A 344 4.34 -10.16 -7.13
CA VAL A 344 3.51 -9.00 -6.69
C VAL A 344 3.12 -9.10 -5.22
N PHE A 345 3.13 -10.31 -4.68
CA PHE A 345 2.69 -10.58 -3.32
C PHE A 345 3.91 -10.92 -2.45
N GLY A 346 4.01 -10.32 -1.28
CA GLY A 346 5.04 -10.63 -0.31
C GLY A 346 6.35 -9.87 -0.48
N ARG A 347 6.26 -8.62 -0.96
CA ARG A 347 7.36 -7.66 -0.83
C ARG A 347 6.78 -6.33 -0.35
N GLU A 348 7.18 -5.87 0.79
CA GLU A 348 7.31 -4.44 1.00
C GLU A 348 8.21 -3.89 -0.11
N VAL A 349 7.94 -2.66 -0.53
CA VAL A 349 8.82 -1.98 -1.49
C VAL A 349 10.08 -1.63 -0.70
N LEU A 350 10.99 -2.59 -0.60
CA LEU A 350 12.29 -2.39 -0.01
C LEU A 350 13.08 -1.42 -0.88
N SER A 351 13.94 -0.65 -0.29
CA SER A 351 14.90 0.18 -1.04
C SER A 351 15.70 -0.67 -2.01
N VAL A 352 16.27 -0.07 -3.04
CA VAL A 352 17.08 -0.81 -4.02
C VAL A 352 18.25 -1.52 -3.33
N ALA A 353 18.81 -0.90 -2.29
CA ALA A 353 19.87 -1.49 -1.49
C ALA A 353 19.41 -2.76 -0.75
N ASP A 354 18.21 -2.75 -0.18
CA ASP A 354 17.65 -3.87 0.56
C ASP A 354 17.29 -5.06 -0.33
N GLN A 355 16.93 -4.82 -1.59
CA GLN A 355 16.57 -5.89 -2.52
C GLN A 355 17.74 -6.80 -2.91
N THR A 356 18.96 -6.29 -2.92
CA THR A 356 20.16 -7.06 -3.24
C THR A 356 20.46 -8.14 -2.18
N LEU A 357 20.02 -7.92 -0.94
CA LEU A 357 20.18 -8.85 0.17
C LEU A 357 19.06 -9.90 0.23
N ALA A 358 17.87 -9.62 -0.30
CA ALA A 358 16.69 -10.49 -0.25
C ALA A 358 16.59 -11.53 -1.39
N GLU A 359 17.61 -11.67 -2.23
CA GLU A 359 17.61 -12.66 -3.30
C GLU A 359 17.55 -14.08 -2.74
N GLY A 360 16.37 -14.69 -2.86
CA GLY A 360 16.16 -16.12 -2.53
C GLY A 360 15.03 -16.45 -1.57
N THR A 361 14.38 -15.48 -0.91
CA THR A 361 13.45 -15.72 0.20
C THR A 361 11.95 -15.77 -0.15
N ASN A 362 11.58 -15.71 -1.42
CA ASN A 362 10.17 -15.63 -1.83
C ASN A 362 9.45 -16.97 -1.72
N THR A 363 8.75 -17.22 -0.62
CA THR A 363 7.76 -18.30 -0.54
C THR A 363 6.46 -17.87 -1.18
N ILE A 364 6.11 -18.49 -2.30
CA ILE A 364 4.94 -18.17 -3.08
C ILE A 364 4.04 -19.39 -3.13
N GLN A 365 3.08 -19.46 -2.22
CA GLN A 365 2.08 -20.52 -2.19
C GLN A 365 0.68 -19.91 -2.13
N PHE A 366 -0.22 -20.46 -2.95
CA PHE A 366 -1.62 -20.07 -2.89
C PHE A 366 -2.32 -20.88 -1.80
N TYR A 367 -2.83 -20.19 -0.78
CA TYR A 367 -3.55 -20.75 0.35
C TYR A 367 -5.05 -20.54 0.21
N LEU A 368 -5.84 -21.56 0.55
CA LEU A 368 -7.30 -21.48 0.58
C LEU A 368 -7.75 -20.89 1.93
N SER A 369 -8.46 -19.78 1.90
CA SER A 369 -9.08 -19.22 3.10
C SER A 369 -10.40 -19.95 3.41
N TRP A 370 -10.34 -21.00 4.24
CA TRP A 370 -11.53 -21.76 4.66
C TRP A 370 -12.49 -20.90 5.49
N GLU A 371 -11.99 -20.03 6.34
CA GLU A 371 -12.79 -19.13 7.16
C GLU A 371 -13.62 -18.18 6.29
N ALA A 372 -12.98 -17.53 5.33
CA ALA A 372 -13.66 -16.65 4.40
C ALA A 372 -14.67 -17.39 3.51
N MET A 373 -14.38 -18.63 3.14
CA MET A 373 -15.33 -19.48 2.40
C MET A 373 -16.56 -19.80 3.25
N VAL A 374 -16.39 -20.17 4.51
CA VAL A 374 -17.53 -20.43 5.43
C VAL A 374 -18.31 -19.14 5.68
N PHE A 375 -17.62 -18.04 5.95
CA PHE A 375 -18.25 -16.72 6.10
C PHE A 375 -19.03 -16.31 4.85
N GLY A 376 -18.44 -16.44 3.67
CA GLY A 376 -19.08 -16.14 2.39
C GLY A 376 -20.34 -17.01 2.13
N PHE A 377 -20.31 -18.28 2.53
CA PHE A 377 -21.49 -19.15 2.47
C PHE A 377 -22.62 -18.68 3.38
N ILE A 378 -22.29 -18.39 4.65
CA ILE A 378 -23.27 -17.89 5.64
C ILE A 378 -23.83 -16.54 5.19
N PHE A 379 -22.95 -15.63 4.72
CA PHE A 379 -23.36 -14.33 4.22
C PHE A 379 -24.32 -14.45 3.03
N LEU A 380 -24.01 -15.28 2.04
CA LEU A 380 -24.89 -15.50 0.90
C LEU A 380 -26.21 -16.15 1.32
N LEU A 381 -26.19 -17.11 2.24
CA LEU A 381 -27.40 -17.73 2.77
C LEU A 381 -28.34 -16.68 3.40
N LEU A 382 -27.78 -15.82 4.28
CA LEU A 382 -28.53 -14.74 4.93
C LEU A 382 -29.00 -13.70 3.91
N SER A 383 -28.16 -13.36 2.96
CA SER A 383 -28.49 -12.45 1.85
C SER A 383 -29.65 -12.95 1.01
N LEU A 384 -29.70 -14.25 0.69
CA LEU A 384 -30.79 -14.84 -0.04
C LEU A 384 -32.11 -14.83 0.75
N VAL A 385 -32.06 -15.03 2.08
CA VAL A 385 -33.22 -14.88 2.95
C VAL A 385 -33.73 -13.45 2.93
N LEU A 386 -32.84 -12.48 3.06
CA LEU A 386 -33.17 -11.05 3.00
C LEU A 386 -33.79 -10.66 1.66
N VAL A 387 -33.19 -11.11 0.56
CA VAL A 387 -33.69 -10.86 -0.80
C VAL A 387 -35.09 -11.47 -0.99
N ALA A 388 -35.29 -12.71 -0.58
CA ALA A 388 -36.62 -13.36 -0.66
C ALA A 388 -37.66 -12.60 0.19
N PHE A 389 -37.28 -12.17 1.39
CA PHE A 389 -38.15 -11.38 2.26
C PHE A 389 -38.56 -10.04 1.62
N ILE A 390 -37.61 -9.30 1.07
CA ILE A 390 -37.87 -8.01 0.38
C ILE A 390 -38.80 -8.22 -0.81
N VAL A 391 -38.58 -9.27 -1.61
CA VAL A 391 -39.35 -9.55 -2.80
C VAL A 391 -40.80 -9.98 -2.43
N VAL A 392 -40.95 -10.88 -1.44
CA VAL A 392 -42.29 -11.30 -0.94
C VAL A 392 -43.06 -10.11 -0.35
N ARG A 393 -42.37 -9.26 0.43
CA ARG A 393 -42.94 -8.02 0.98
C ARG A 393 -43.38 -7.04 -0.13
N SER A 394 -42.68 -7.02 -1.24
CA SER A 394 -43.07 -6.23 -2.42
C SER A 394 -44.34 -6.77 -3.09
N LEU A 395 -44.48 -8.09 -3.16
CA LEU A 395 -45.69 -8.74 -3.69
C LEU A 395 -46.94 -8.45 -2.85
N ARG A 396 -46.79 -8.43 -1.51
CA ARG A 396 -47.88 -8.11 -0.57
C ARG A 396 -48.48 -6.71 -0.73
N LYS A 397 -47.78 -5.79 -1.35
CA LYS A 397 -48.25 -4.41 -1.56
C LYS A 397 -49.20 -4.29 -2.74
N HIS A 398 -49.39 -5.33 -3.52
CA HIS A 398 -50.25 -5.32 -4.68
C HIS A 398 -51.57 -6.07 -4.41
N SER A 399 -52.72 -5.57 -4.93
CA SER A 399 -53.99 -6.29 -4.82
C SER A 399 -53.93 -7.59 -5.61
N LEU A 400 -54.67 -8.64 -5.19
CA LEU A 400 -54.78 -9.93 -5.86
C LEU A 400 -55.14 -9.78 -7.36
N LYS A 401 -56.02 -8.86 -7.69
CA LYS A 401 -56.37 -8.53 -9.07
C LYS A 401 -55.19 -7.99 -9.87
N ALA A 402 -54.38 -7.11 -9.28
CA ALA A 402 -53.15 -6.56 -9.93
C ALA A 402 -52.08 -7.64 -10.10
N VAL A 403 -51.93 -8.51 -9.11
CA VAL A 403 -50.99 -9.64 -9.16
C VAL A 403 -51.42 -10.66 -10.27
N MET A 404 -52.68 -10.98 -10.36
CA MET A 404 -53.19 -11.91 -11.39
C MET A 404 -53.11 -11.34 -12.81
N SER A 405 -53.36 -10.04 -12.98
CA SER A 405 -53.28 -9.38 -14.30
C SER A 405 -51.85 -9.14 -14.74
N GLY A 406 -50.86 -9.40 -13.86
CA GLY A 406 -49.46 -9.06 -14.12
C GLY A 406 -49.20 -7.54 -14.17
N ASP A 407 -50.21 -6.73 -13.89
CA ASP A 407 -50.13 -5.27 -13.95
C ASP A 407 -49.85 -4.70 -12.58
N THR A 408 -48.58 -4.69 -12.22
CA THR A 408 -48.07 -4.14 -10.96
C THR A 408 -47.74 -2.64 -11.09
N SER A 409 -48.08 -1.99 -12.18
CA SER A 409 -47.81 -0.58 -12.38
C SER A 409 -48.90 0.30 -11.73
N PHE A 410 -48.54 0.99 -10.68
CA PHE A 410 -49.28 2.15 -10.16
C PHE A 410 -49.15 3.32 -11.14
N THR A 411 -50.03 3.39 -12.16
CA THR A 411 -50.12 4.55 -13.02
C THR A 411 -50.87 5.64 -12.29
N LYS A 412 -50.19 6.56 -11.65
CA LYS A 412 -50.81 7.87 -11.35
C LYS A 412 -51.24 8.49 -12.68
N ARG A 413 -52.56 8.78 -12.85
CA ARG A 413 -53.04 9.56 -14.01
C ARG A 413 -52.23 10.82 -14.17
N ARG A 414 -51.40 10.87 -15.19
CA ARG A 414 -50.66 12.07 -15.58
C ARG A 414 -51.39 12.78 -16.70
N LYS A 415 -51.46 14.11 -16.64
CA LYS A 415 -52.01 14.95 -17.71
C LYS A 415 -51.30 14.63 -19.03
N ILE A 416 -52.13 14.28 -20.04
CA ILE A 416 -51.66 14.01 -21.40
C ILE A 416 -51.51 15.35 -22.09
N TYR A 417 -50.31 15.75 -22.44
CA TYR A 417 -50.04 16.90 -23.29
C TYR A 417 -50.01 16.44 -24.75
N ALA A 418 -50.71 17.23 -25.60
CA ALA A 418 -50.65 17.03 -27.05
C ALA A 418 -49.21 17.20 -27.57
N LEU A 419 -48.70 16.23 -28.32
CA LEU A 419 -47.33 16.23 -28.81
C LEU A 419 -47.31 16.63 -30.28
N ARG A 420 -46.39 17.51 -30.64
CA ARG A 420 -46.08 17.78 -32.06
C ARG A 420 -45.35 16.55 -32.64
N PRO A 421 -45.67 16.12 -33.86
CA PRO A 421 -45.19 14.83 -34.42
C PRO A 421 -43.83 14.93 -35.06
N VAL A 422 -42.80 15.32 -34.33
CA VAL A 422 -41.44 15.48 -34.91
C VAL A 422 -40.58 14.21 -34.74
N ASN A 423 -40.78 13.38 -33.72
CA ASN A 423 -40.12 12.09 -33.56
C ASN A 423 -40.87 11.19 -32.57
N MET A 424 -41.87 10.48 -33.05
CA MET A 424 -42.74 9.61 -32.24
C MET A 424 -41.96 8.58 -31.45
N ALA A 425 -40.94 7.92 -32.05
CA ALA A 425 -40.15 6.89 -31.39
C ALA A 425 -39.39 7.44 -30.19
N GLY A 426 -38.71 8.56 -30.35
CA GLY A 426 -37.93 9.19 -29.24
C GLY A 426 -38.83 9.68 -28.08
N VAL A 427 -39.99 10.18 -28.40
CA VAL A 427 -40.98 10.60 -27.37
C VAL A 427 -41.52 9.44 -26.57
N VAL A 428 -41.87 8.32 -27.25
CA VAL A 428 -42.34 7.09 -26.61
C VAL A 428 -41.22 6.53 -25.70
N VAL A 429 -39.99 6.41 -26.19
CA VAL A 429 -38.85 5.93 -25.41
C VAL A 429 -38.62 6.78 -24.15
N ARG A 430 -38.63 8.12 -24.27
CA ARG A 430 -38.45 9.03 -23.14
C ARG A 430 -39.57 8.95 -22.12
N LYS A 431 -40.84 8.88 -22.56
CA LYS A 431 -41.98 8.69 -21.66
C LYS A 431 -41.95 7.34 -20.97
N PHE A 432 -41.61 6.29 -21.68
CA PHE A 432 -41.53 4.94 -21.13
C PHE A 432 -40.42 4.84 -20.09
N MET A 433 -39.26 5.42 -20.39
CA MET A 433 -38.12 5.40 -19.47
C MET A 433 -38.45 6.13 -18.18
N PHE A 434 -38.95 7.35 -18.24
CA PHE A 434 -39.20 8.16 -17.05
C PHE A 434 -40.58 7.91 -16.39
N SER A 435 -41.35 6.90 -16.84
CA SER A 435 -42.62 6.53 -16.22
C SER A 435 -42.46 6.06 -14.76
N ASN A 436 -41.33 5.42 -14.42
CA ASN A 436 -41.02 4.97 -13.07
C ASN A 436 -39.58 5.36 -12.67
N LYS A 437 -39.40 6.52 -12.09
CA LYS A 437 -38.09 7.10 -11.73
C LYS A 437 -37.28 6.18 -10.83
N ARG A 438 -37.91 5.44 -9.88
CA ARG A 438 -37.21 4.54 -8.97
C ARG A 438 -36.61 3.34 -9.71
N LYS A 439 -37.35 2.77 -10.67
CA LYS A 439 -36.83 1.66 -11.50
C LYS A 439 -35.68 2.14 -12.39
N VAL A 440 -35.82 3.32 -12.98
CA VAL A 440 -34.75 3.93 -13.80
C VAL A 440 -33.49 4.16 -12.97
N LEU A 441 -33.63 4.75 -11.78
CA LEU A 441 -32.50 4.97 -10.89
C LEU A 441 -31.79 3.64 -10.51
N GLY A 442 -32.57 2.61 -10.19
CA GLY A 442 -32.01 1.27 -9.90
C GLY A 442 -31.24 0.69 -11.08
N ILE A 443 -31.75 0.85 -12.31
CA ILE A 443 -31.06 0.42 -13.52
C ILE A 443 -29.78 1.24 -13.76
N LEU A 444 -29.86 2.56 -13.60
CA LEU A 444 -28.68 3.43 -13.76
C LEU A 444 -27.58 3.12 -12.73
N LEU A 445 -27.95 2.95 -11.46
CA LEU A 445 -27.00 2.52 -10.41
C LEU A 445 -26.34 1.19 -10.80
N SER A 446 -27.14 0.23 -11.23
CA SER A 446 -26.69 -1.08 -11.68
C SER A 446 -25.70 -1.01 -12.86
N LEU A 447 -26.00 -0.13 -13.83
CA LEU A 447 -25.15 0.07 -15.01
C LEU A 447 -23.83 0.80 -14.66
N SER A 448 -23.85 1.61 -13.62
CA SER A 448 -22.74 2.52 -13.28
C SER A 448 -21.75 1.93 -12.31
N ILE A 449 -22.15 1.01 -11.44
CA ILE A 449 -21.29 0.48 -10.35
C ILE A 449 -19.97 -0.08 -10.89
N GLY A 450 -20.03 -0.93 -11.91
CA GLY A 450 -18.82 -1.55 -12.44
C GLY A 450 -17.87 -0.56 -13.12
N GLY A 451 -18.44 0.41 -13.85
CA GLY A 451 -17.63 1.48 -14.42
C GLY A 451 -16.96 2.34 -13.35
N CYS A 452 -17.68 2.65 -12.26
CA CYS A 452 -17.12 3.39 -11.12
C CYS A 452 -16.00 2.60 -10.42
N ILE A 453 -16.20 1.31 -10.15
CA ILE A 453 -15.17 0.47 -9.53
C ILE A 453 -13.91 0.42 -10.41
N PHE A 454 -14.10 0.18 -11.71
CA PHE A 454 -12.98 0.14 -12.65
C PHE A 454 -12.21 1.47 -12.67
N LEU A 455 -12.92 2.61 -12.70
CA LEU A 455 -12.28 3.92 -12.67
C LEU A 455 -11.52 4.18 -11.37
N CYS A 456 -12.09 3.81 -10.22
CA CYS A 456 -11.41 3.93 -8.93
C CYS A 456 -10.15 3.07 -8.87
N THR A 457 -10.24 1.81 -9.33
CA THR A 457 -9.07 0.91 -9.36
C THR A 457 -7.99 1.43 -10.31
N THR A 458 -8.37 1.90 -11.51
CA THR A 458 -7.40 2.48 -12.45
C THR A 458 -6.74 3.74 -11.88
N TYR A 459 -7.51 4.59 -11.21
CA TYR A 459 -6.99 5.78 -10.55
C TYR A 459 -5.99 5.43 -9.45
N MET A 460 -6.32 4.44 -8.62
CA MET A 460 -5.43 3.95 -7.58
C MET A 460 -4.13 3.38 -8.15
N VAL A 461 -4.22 2.51 -9.14
CA VAL A 461 -3.06 1.88 -9.78
C VAL A 461 -2.13 2.91 -10.42
N GLU A 462 -2.68 3.91 -11.09
CA GLU A 462 -1.88 4.97 -11.73
C GLU A 462 -1.13 5.80 -10.69
N ASN A 463 -1.77 6.17 -9.58
CA ASN A 463 -1.10 6.91 -8.52
C ASN A 463 -0.04 6.08 -7.79
N LEU A 464 -0.30 4.81 -7.51
CA LEU A 464 0.70 3.91 -6.93
C LEU A 464 1.92 3.75 -7.85
N LYS A 465 1.69 3.67 -9.18
CA LYS A 465 2.78 3.61 -10.15
C LYS A 465 3.63 4.88 -10.14
N VAL A 466 3.00 6.05 -10.20
CA VAL A 466 3.71 7.34 -10.13
C VAL A 466 4.49 7.47 -8.83
N HIS A 467 3.87 7.10 -7.71
CA HIS A 467 4.56 7.12 -6.41
C HIS A 467 5.80 6.22 -6.41
N ALA A 468 5.67 5.00 -6.92
CA ALA A 468 6.79 4.08 -7.00
C ALA A 468 7.90 4.56 -7.96
N GLU A 469 7.54 5.20 -9.07
CA GLU A 469 8.51 5.85 -9.97
C GLU A 469 9.23 7.01 -9.27
N LEU A 470 8.50 7.85 -8.53
CA LEU A 470 9.09 8.95 -7.75
C LEU A 470 9.98 8.44 -6.60
N SER A 471 9.59 7.35 -5.93
CA SER A 471 10.41 6.72 -4.90
C SER A 471 11.74 6.23 -5.47
N LEU A 472 11.73 5.57 -6.63
CA LEU A 472 12.97 5.17 -7.31
C LEU A 472 13.87 6.37 -7.67
N MET A 473 13.30 7.53 -8.01
CA MET A 473 14.08 8.74 -8.32
C MET A 473 14.66 9.40 -7.09
N SER A 474 14.09 9.18 -5.92
CA SER A 474 14.55 9.79 -4.66
C SER A 474 15.34 8.83 -3.76
N ASP A 475 15.53 7.59 -4.19
CA ASP A 475 16.39 6.64 -3.52
C ASP A 475 17.88 6.92 -3.82
N ASP A 476 18.76 6.29 -3.08
CA ASP A 476 20.22 6.53 -3.13
C ASP A 476 20.83 6.45 -4.52
N GLY A 477 20.23 5.68 -5.42
CA GLY A 477 20.67 5.53 -6.80
C GLY A 477 20.07 6.53 -7.79
N LEU A 478 19.15 7.41 -7.41
CA LEU A 478 18.37 8.26 -8.35
C LEU A 478 17.67 7.49 -9.48
N GLY A 479 17.34 6.22 -9.26
CA GLY A 479 16.90 5.32 -10.32
C GLY A 479 17.98 4.98 -11.34
N SER A 480 19.24 5.37 -11.08
CA SER A 480 20.40 5.09 -11.91
C SER A 480 20.95 3.71 -11.65
N GLU A 481 21.42 3.04 -12.70
CA GLU A 481 21.96 1.69 -12.60
C GLU A 481 23.31 1.64 -11.88
N TYR A 482 24.06 2.74 -11.83
CA TYR A 482 25.38 2.81 -11.19
C TYR A 482 25.47 3.97 -10.22
N ARG A 483 26.05 3.72 -9.06
CA ARG A 483 26.48 4.75 -8.13
C ARG A 483 27.96 4.59 -7.82
N ILE A 484 28.71 5.66 -7.97
CA ILE A 484 30.10 5.77 -7.58
C ILE A 484 30.13 6.60 -6.29
N SER A 485 30.58 6.00 -5.21
CA SER A 485 30.71 6.66 -3.90
C SER A 485 32.07 6.36 -3.29
N LEU A 486 32.40 7.00 -2.18
CA LEU A 486 33.64 6.75 -1.45
C LEU A 486 33.33 5.94 -0.19
N LYS A 487 34.08 4.90 0.04
CA LYS A 487 34.04 4.13 1.29
C LYS A 487 34.94 4.84 2.31
N SER A 488 34.43 5.96 2.84
CA SER A 488 35.18 6.81 3.75
C SER A 488 34.29 7.51 4.75
N ASP A 489 34.72 7.58 5.99
CA ASP A 489 34.07 8.30 7.08
C ASP A 489 34.53 9.76 7.15
N SER A 490 35.32 10.25 6.18
CA SER A 490 35.86 11.59 6.11
C SER A 490 35.39 12.37 4.88
N LEU A 491 34.86 13.58 5.08
CA LEU A 491 34.53 14.47 3.96
C LEU A 491 35.76 15.09 3.31
N GLN A 492 36.97 14.75 3.78
CA GLN A 492 38.23 15.11 3.09
C GLN A 492 38.45 14.25 1.85
N ASP A 493 37.91 13.05 1.82
CA ASP A 493 37.94 12.18 0.67
C ASP A 493 36.84 12.61 -0.30
N THR A 494 37.25 12.92 -1.52
CA THR A 494 36.34 13.44 -2.57
C THR A 494 36.62 12.80 -3.91
N ILE A 495 35.66 12.82 -4.81
CA ILE A 495 35.80 12.44 -6.20
C ILE A 495 36.17 13.70 -7.00
N PRO A 496 37.34 13.76 -7.62
CA PRO A 496 37.78 14.93 -8.35
C PRO A 496 36.86 15.31 -9.52
N GLU A 497 36.73 16.60 -9.77
CA GLU A 497 35.87 17.14 -10.84
C GLU A 497 36.21 16.55 -12.23
N ASP A 498 37.53 16.27 -12.49
CA ASP A 498 37.95 15.71 -13.76
C ASP A 498 37.46 14.27 -14.00
N VAL A 499 37.22 13.50 -12.91
CA VAL A 499 36.65 12.17 -12.97
C VAL A 499 35.15 12.25 -13.34
N ALA A 500 34.38 13.13 -12.69
CA ALA A 500 33.00 13.37 -13.04
C ALA A 500 32.85 13.85 -14.49
N LYS A 501 33.72 14.74 -14.96
CA LYS A 501 33.72 15.16 -16.37
C LYS A 501 34.06 14.05 -17.33
N LYS A 502 34.95 13.12 -16.97
CA LYS A 502 35.25 11.95 -17.81
C LYS A 502 34.03 11.06 -17.95
N ILE A 503 33.33 10.75 -16.83
CA ILE A 503 32.14 9.93 -16.84
C ILE A 503 31.01 10.59 -17.64
N LYS A 504 30.78 11.88 -17.45
CA LYS A 504 29.74 12.65 -18.14
C LYS A 504 29.99 12.73 -19.68
N ASN A 505 31.23 12.62 -20.11
CA ASN A 505 31.57 12.63 -21.53
C ASN A 505 31.73 11.24 -22.17
N MET A 506 31.47 10.17 -21.44
CA MET A 506 31.47 8.80 -21.97
C MET A 506 30.22 8.60 -22.84
N PRO A 507 30.36 8.17 -24.09
CA PRO A 507 29.21 7.97 -24.99
C PRO A 507 28.34 6.77 -24.57
N GLU A 508 28.85 5.90 -23.69
CA GLU A 508 28.17 4.71 -23.18
C GLU A 508 27.34 5.00 -21.94
N THR A 509 27.46 6.18 -21.33
CA THR A 509 26.69 6.61 -20.17
C THR A 509 25.67 7.67 -20.54
N ASP A 510 24.53 7.64 -19.88
CA ASP A 510 23.47 8.64 -19.93
C ASP A 510 23.05 9.02 -18.51
N ASP A 511 22.29 10.08 -18.35
CA ASP A 511 21.77 10.55 -17.05
C ASP A 511 22.84 10.55 -15.94
N VAL A 512 23.98 11.22 -16.21
CA VAL A 512 25.05 11.32 -15.23
C VAL A 512 24.82 12.51 -14.30
N TYR A 513 24.64 12.22 -13.02
CA TYR A 513 24.41 13.21 -11.95
C TYR A 513 25.55 13.18 -10.95
N ALA A 514 26.20 14.33 -10.75
CA ALA A 514 27.27 14.46 -9.78
C ALA A 514 26.84 15.35 -8.63
N THR A 515 26.97 14.86 -7.41
CA THR A 515 26.47 15.51 -6.20
C THR A 515 27.62 15.92 -5.29
N LYS A 516 27.60 17.17 -4.88
CA LYS A 516 28.44 17.70 -3.80
C LYS A 516 27.68 17.62 -2.48
N TYR A 517 28.37 17.28 -1.42
CA TYR A 517 27.79 17.17 -0.10
C TYR A 517 28.70 17.76 0.97
N THR A 518 28.08 18.37 1.95
CA THR A 518 28.71 18.70 3.24
C THR A 518 27.67 18.76 4.33
N MET A 519 28.13 18.76 5.59
CA MET A 519 27.28 19.02 6.72
C MET A 519 27.40 20.48 7.14
N GLY A 520 26.28 21.17 7.27
CA GLY A 520 26.20 22.53 7.76
C GLY A 520 25.43 22.63 9.09
N GLU A 521 25.33 23.85 9.58
CA GLU A 521 24.55 24.21 10.76
C GLU A 521 23.51 25.27 10.35
N LEU A 522 22.25 25.01 10.60
CA LEU A 522 21.17 25.99 10.47
C LEU A 522 21.03 26.74 11.79
N GLN A 523 21.07 28.07 11.76
CA GLN A 523 20.88 28.90 12.93
C GLN A 523 19.43 29.35 13.04
N LEU A 524 18.80 29.09 14.17
CA LEU A 524 17.40 29.37 14.46
C LEU A 524 17.25 30.17 15.74
N SER A 525 16.30 31.08 15.76
CA SER A 525 15.83 31.69 17.00
C SER A 525 15.08 30.64 17.84
N ARG A 526 14.95 30.92 19.15
CA ARG A 526 14.19 30.02 20.03
C ARG A 526 12.75 29.79 19.58
N ASN A 527 12.08 30.79 19.04
CA ASN A 527 10.70 30.69 18.60
C ASN A 527 10.57 29.82 17.34
N GLU A 528 11.52 29.93 16.40
CA GLU A 528 11.58 29.08 15.21
C GLU A 528 11.85 27.63 15.59
N PHE A 529 12.81 27.41 16.50
CA PHE A 529 13.16 26.08 17.00
C PHE A 529 11.95 25.37 17.65
N LEU A 530 11.21 26.07 18.50
CA LEU A 530 10.02 25.52 19.17
C LEU A 530 8.78 25.49 18.29
N ALA A 531 8.81 26.02 17.08
CA ALA A 531 7.70 25.91 16.13
C ALA A 531 7.59 24.50 15.54
N GLU A 532 8.64 23.69 15.63
CA GLU A 532 8.59 22.27 15.27
C GLU A 532 8.20 21.43 16.49
N GLU A 533 7.18 20.62 16.33
CA GLU A 533 6.56 19.83 17.39
C GLU A 533 7.55 18.76 17.91
N ASP A 534 8.35 18.17 17.02
CA ASP A 534 9.36 17.16 17.33
C ASP A 534 10.44 17.67 18.31
N TRP A 535 10.77 18.95 18.27
CA TRP A 535 11.74 19.56 19.20
C TRP A 535 11.14 19.97 20.52
N SER A 536 9.81 20.02 20.66
CA SER A 536 9.17 20.27 21.97
C SER A 536 9.49 19.17 22.96
N ASP A 537 9.55 17.94 22.50
CA ASP A 537 9.85 16.75 23.27
C ASP A 537 11.32 16.69 23.71
N TYR A 538 12.22 17.30 22.95
CA TYR A 538 13.64 17.42 23.30
C TYR A 538 13.85 17.95 24.73
N PHE A 539 13.08 18.96 25.14
CA PHE A 539 13.22 19.54 26.47
C PHE A 539 12.56 18.68 27.56
N GLU A 540 11.55 17.89 27.22
CA GLU A 540 10.87 17.01 28.16
C GLU A 540 11.72 15.79 28.52
N TYR A 541 12.41 15.23 27.54
CA TYR A 541 13.27 14.04 27.70
C TYR A 541 14.71 14.36 28.10
N GLN A 542 15.13 15.61 28.11
CA GLN A 542 16.49 16.06 28.36
C GLN A 542 17.12 15.58 29.70
N ASN A 543 16.31 15.09 30.64
CA ASN A 543 16.77 14.66 31.96
C ASN A 543 16.69 13.15 32.20
N GLN A 544 16.31 12.35 31.22
CA GLN A 544 15.93 10.95 31.46
C GLN A 544 16.97 9.93 31.00
N ASP A 545 17.75 10.21 29.96
CA ASP A 545 18.71 9.26 29.40
C ASP A 545 20.00 9.94 28.95
N ALA A 546 21.16 9.48 29.48
CA ALA A 546 22.49 10.04 29.15
C ALA A 546 22.85 9.78 27.66
N TYR A 547 22.45 8.67 27.09
CA TYR A 547 22.68 8.32 25.70
C TYR A 547 21.88 9.22 24.77
N PHE A 548 20.60 9.41 25.07
CA PHE A 548 19.70 10.30 24.34
C PHE A 548 20.24 11.76 24.35
N ILE A 549 20.70 12.23 25.49
CA ILE A 549 21.34 13.57 25.61
C ILE A 549 22.59 13.69 24.76
N GLN A 550 23.46 12.69 24.76
CA GLN A 550 24.70 12.72 23.98
C GLN A 550 24.38 12.76 22.48
N ARG A 551 23.39 12.00 22.04
CA ARG A 551 22.90 11.94 20.67
C ARG A 551 22.28 13.27 20.21
N TYR A 552 21.38 13.84 20.99
CA TYR A 552 20.81 15.16 20.69
C TYR A 552 21.83 16.28 20.68
N ASN A 553 22.81 16.26 21.56
CA ASN A 553 23.91 17.23 21.54
C ASN A 553 24.77 17.12 20.28
N GLY A 554 24.74 15.99 19.58
CA GLY A 554 25.36 15.83 18.27
C GLY A 554 24.58 16.50 17.14
N ILE A 555 23.26 16.67 17.30
CA ILE A 555 22.37 17.23 16.27
C ILE A 555 22.01 18.69 16.54
N CYS A 556 21.80 19.06 17.79
CA CYS A 556 21.35 20.38 18.21
C CYS A 556 22.26 20.97 19.30
N ASN A 557 22.58 22.25 19.22
CA ASN A 557 23.38 22.97 20.21
C ASN A 557 22.79 24.34 20.50
N GLN A 558 22.47 24.62 21.77
CA GLN A 558 22.04 25.94 22.22
C GLN A 558 23.27 26.88 22.38
N GLN A 559 23.22 28.03 21.74
CA GLN A 559 24.24 29.03 21.81
C GLN A 559 24.09 29.94 23.05
N GLN A 560 25.14 30.62 23.43
CA GLN A 560 25.15 31.54 24.59
C GLN A 560 24.17 32.72 24.44
N ASP A 561 23.85 33.12 23.22
CA ASP A 561 22.90 34.19 22.88
C ASP A 561 21.45 33.74 22.89
N GLY A 562 21.18 32.45 23.16
CA GLY A 562 19.85 31.85 23.21
C GLY A 562 19.33 31.41 21.86
N THR A 563 20.11 31.47 20.77
CA THR A 563 19.81 30.84 19.49
C THR A 563 20.16 29.35 19.54
N TYR A 564 19.66 28.60 18.56
CA TYR A 564 19.94 27.18 18.39
C TYR A 564 20.60 26.93 17.05
N ARG A 565 21.57 26.03 17.04
CA ARG A 565 22.18 25.50 15.82
C ARG A 565 21.79 24.05 15.68
N ILE A 566 21.37 23.68 14.49
CA ILE A 566 20.97 22.33 14.16
C ILE A 566 21.79 21.86 12.96
N LYS A 567 22.27 20.63 13.00
CA LYS A 567 22.95 20.00 11.86
C LYS A 567 22.00 19.77 10.71
N TYR A 568 22.48 20.10 9.52
CA TYR A 568 21.75 19.99 8.26
C TYR A 568 22.64 19.41 7.20
N ASN A 569 22.05 18.56 6.35
CA ASN A 569 22.68 18.16 5.11
C ASN A 569 22.69 19.34 4.13
N VAL A 570 23.78 19.56 3.46
CA VAL A 570 23.91 20.58 2.42
C VAL A 570 24.33 19.90 1.13
N TYR A 571 23.43 19.89 0.17
CA TYR A 571 23.64 19.26 -1.12
C TYR A 571 23.82 20.29 -2.23
N GLY A 572 24.80 20.04 -3.10
CA GLY A 572 24.93 20.68 -4.39
C GLY A 572 24.48 19.72 -5.48
N TYR A 573 23.50 20.11 -6.28
CA TYR A 573 22.94 19.32 -7.36
C TYR A 573 23.23 19.92 -8.74
N ASP A 574 23.33 19.07 -9.74
CA ASP A 574 23.31 19.49 -11.12
C ASP A 574 21.96 20.14 -11.50
N GLU A 575 21.95 20.98 -12.53
CA GLU A 575 20.75 21.72 -12.96
C GLU A 575 19.58 20.80 -13.29
N ALA A 576 19.84 19.63 -13.90
CA ALA A 576 18.82 18.63 -14.19
C ALA A 576 18.20 18.03 -12.91
N MET A 577 19.00 17.80 -11.86
CA MET A 577 18.47 17.36 -10.56
C MET A 577 17.64 18.45 -9.89
N ILE A 578 18.04 19.71 -9.97
CA ILE A 578 17.25 20.84 -9.46
C ILE A 578 15.88 20.89 -10.17
N GLU A 579 15.85 20.64 -11.49
CA GLU A 579 14.60 20.59 -12.25
C GLU A 579 13.71 19.42 -11.81
N GLN A 580 14.28 18.24 -11.54
CA GLN A 580 13.53 17.07 -11.07
C GLN A 580 12.90 17.30 -9.69
N LEU A 581 13.44 18.17 -8.83
CA LEU A 581 12.83 18.51 -7.55
C LEU A 581 11.45 19.16 -7.69
N ASN A 582 11.07 19.65 -8.87
CA ASN A 582 9.70 20.13 -9.14
C ASN A 582 8.64 19.06 -8.86
N ASP A 583 8.96 17.79 -9.01
CA ASP A 583 8.05 16.70 -8.72
C ASP A 583 7.81 16.50 -7.20
N PHE A 584 8.61 17.13 -6.36
CA PHE A 584 8.57 17.01 -4.89
C PHE A 584 8.19 18.31 -4.17
N ILE A 585 7.80 19.36 -4.90
CA ILE A 585 7.43 20.66 -4.32
C ILE A 585 6.19 20.54 -3.42
N LEU A 586 6.30 21.04 -2.20
CA LEU A 586 5.21 21.26 -1.26
C LEU A 586 4.73 22.70 -1.30
N GLU A 587 5.66 23.66 -1.33
CA GLU A 587 5.35 25.11 -1.40
C GLU A 587 6.47 25.85 -2.12
N GLY A 588 6.12 26.92 -2.87
CA GLY A 588 7.08 27.73 -3.64
C GLY A 588 7.21 27.33 -5.10
N GLU A 589 8.27 27.76 -5.76
CA GLU A 589 8.53 27.52 -7.18
C GLU A 589 10.04 27.33 -7.37
N ILE A 590 10.43 26.34 -8.16
CA ILE A 590 11.83 26.07 -8.49
C ILE A 590 12.08 26.58 -9.91
N GLN A 591 12.93 27.60 -10.04
CA GLN A 591 13.45 28.09 -11.31
C GLN A 591 14.98 27.95 -11.29
N PRO A 592 15.56 26.93 -11.98
CA PRO A 592 16.98 26.61 -11.88
C PRO A 592 17.90 27.80 -12.13
N GLU A 593 17.57 28.65 -13.11
CA GLU A 593 18.34 29.85 -13.44
C GLU A 593 18.31 30.93 -12.32
N GLU A 594 17.21 31.06 -11.58
CA GLU A 594 17.11 32.00 -10.46
C GLU A 594 17.87 31.50 -9.25
N ILE A 595 17.81 30.17 -9.00
CA ILE A 595 18.61 29.54 -7.95
C ILE A 595 20.09 29.70 -8.24
N LYS A 596 20.54 29.38 -9.46
CA LYS A 596 21.94 29.47 -9.88
C LYS A 596 22.54 30.87 -9.78
N ASN A 597 21.79 31.88 -10.19
CA ASN A 597 22.26 33.27 -10.25
C ASN A 597 21.88 34.10 -9.01
N GLY A 598 21.06 33.56 -8.13
CA GLY A 598 20.57 34.22 -6.94
C GLY A 598 21.16 33.67 -5.65
N ASN A 599 20.67 34.19 -4.54
CA ASN A 599 21.02 33.69 -3.20
C ASN A 599 19.87 32.83 -2.65
N GLN A 600 19.31 32.00 -3.54
CA GLN A 600 18.16 31.18 -3.21
C GLN A 600 18.57 29.71 -3.03
N VAL A 601 17.84 29.03 -2.14
CA VAL A 601 18.03 27.59 -1.84
C VAL A 601 16.67 26.89 -1.74
N ILE A 602 16.71 25.58 -1.89
CA ILE A 602 15.56 24.70 -1.66
C ILE A 602 15.80 24.00 -0.33
N VAL A 603 14.73 23.82 0.45
CA VAL A 603 14.81 23.13 1.75
C VAL A 603 13.85 21.95 1.79
N THR A 604 14.23 20.91 2.51
CA THR A 604 13.33 19.79 2.79
C THR A 604 12.57 20.03 4.07
N ALA A 605 11.29 19.65 4.11
CA ALA A 605 10.45 19.78 5.30
C ALA A 605 10.29 18.42 6.00
N ASN A 606 10.11 18.47 7.32
CA ASN A 606 9.59 17.34 8.07
C ASN A 606 8.11 17.14 7.73
N MET A 607 7.72 15.87 7.62
CA MET A 607 6.34 15.52 7.34
C MET A 607 5.79 14.62 8.43
N ASP A 608 4.57 14.95 8.91
CA ASP A 608 3.85 14.07 9.80
C ASP A 608 3.16 12.93 9.05
N GLY A 609 2.72 11.90 9.78
CA GLY A 609 1.97 10.78 9.20
C GLY A 609 0.59 11.17 8.62
N GLN A 610 0.19 12.44 8.69
CA GLN A 610 -1.05 12.97 8.14
C GLN A 610 -0.85 13.75 6.83
N GLY A 611 0.42 13.92 6.40
CA GLY A 611 0.77 14.68 5.21
C GLY A 611 0.88 16.19 5.43
N ASN A 612 0.86 16.65 6.71
CA ASN A 612 1.24 18.02 7.01
C ASN A 612 2.76 18.10 7.00
N TYR A 613 3.30 19.25 6.62
CA TYR A 613 4.73 19.50 6.60
C TYR A 613 5.09 20.74 7.41
N TYR A 614 6.30 20.72 7.96
CA TYR A 614 6.80 21.77 8.83
C TYR A 614 8.25 22.10 8.46
N PHE A 615 8.58 23.39 8.48
CA PHE A 615 9.95 23.88 8.34
C PHE A 615 10.16 25.11 9.21
N TYR A 616 10.23 24.93 10.52
CA TYR A 616 10.47 25.99 11.53
C TYR A 616 9.57 27.22 11.40
N GLY A 617 8.35 27.03 10.91
CA GLY A 617 7.40 28.11 10.67
C GLY A 617 7.76 29.05 9.51
N LYS A 618 8.82 28.74 8.75
CA LYS A 618 9.28 29.51 7.58
C LYS A 618 8.54 29.09 6.31
N LYS A 619 8.54 30.02 5.34
CA LYS A 619 7.91 29.87 4.03
C LYS A 619 8.83 30.31 2.91
N PRO A 620 8.54 29.95 1.65
CA PRO A 620 9.24 30.53 0.51
C PRO A 620 9.23 32.07 0.55
N GLY A 621 10.39 32.67 0.32
CA GLY A 621 10.69 34.10 0.48
C GLY A 621 11.27 34.48 1.84
N ASP A 622 11.23 33.61 2.85
CA ASP A 622 11.92 33.82 4.13
C ASP A 622 13.41 33.49 4.00
N THR A 623 14.22 34.03 4.90
CA THR A 623 15.66 33.80 4.92
C THR A 623 16.07 32.77 5.96
N ILE A 624 17.11 32.01 5.65
CA ILE A 624 17.80 31.11 6.57
C ILE A 624 19.28 31.47 6.63
N THR A 625 19.89 31.27 7.78
CA THR A 625 21.34 31.44 7.97
C THR A 625 21.98 30.07 8.06
N LEU A 626 22.85 29.79 7.10
CA LEU A 626 23.59 28.53 6.98
C LEU A 626 25.06 28.77 7.31
N ARG A 627 25.58 27.91 8.17
CA ARG A 627 26.98 27.93 8.60
C ARG A 627 27.63 26.62 8.14
N VAL A 628 28.70 26.73 7.32
CA VAL A 628 29.40 25.59 6.72
C VAL A 628 30.90 25.69 7.04
N PRO A 629 31.60 24.57 7.34
CA PRO A 629 33.05 24.56 7.54
C PRO A 629 33.80 25.05 6.30
N LYS A 630 34.84 25.86 6.50
CA LYS A 630 35.73 26.29 5.42
C LYS A 630 36.55 25.11 4.92
N GLN A 631 36.73 25.04 3.61
CA GLN A 631 37.59 24.01 3.00
C GLN A 631 39.09 24.26 3.27
N GLU A 632 39.45 25.50 3.51
CA GLU A 632 40.82 25.84 3.87
C GLU A 632 41.12 25.36 5.31
N ASN A 633 42.03 24.39 5.46
CA ASN A 633 42.34 23.67 6.72
C ASN A 633 41.16 22.84 7.28
N TYR A 634 40.34 22.29 6.42
CA TYR A 634 39.24 21.43 6.82
C TYR A 634 39.75 20.19 7.59
N THR A 635 39.03 19.84 8.66
CA THR A 635 39.18 18.59 9.39
C THR A 635 37.79 18.15 9.82
N ASP A 636 37.51 16.84 9.91
CA ASP A 636 36.19 16.29 10.30
C ASP A 636 35.75 16.77 11.71
N ASP A 637 36.69 17.17 12.57
CA ASP A 637 36.35 17.82 13.84
C ASP A 637 35.52 19.09 13.68
N LEU A 638 35.58 19.75 12.52
CA LEU A 638 34.74 20.91 12.20
C LEU A 638 33.27 20.55 11.98
N LEU A 639 32.96 19.28 11.77
CA LEU A 639 31.59 18.79 11.69
C LEU A 639 30.91 18.74 13.08
N LYS A 640 31.68 18.70 14.16
CA LYS A 640 31.17 18.84 15.53
C LYS A 640 30.80 20.30 15.79
N PHE A 641 29.87 20.55 16.74
CA PHE A 641 29.57 21.94 17.13
C PHE A 641 30.76 22.61 17.78
N GLN A 642 31.24 23.65 17.15
CA GLN A 642 32.34 24.48 17.68
C GLN A 642 31.94 25.94 17.80
N SER A 643 32.43 26.62 18.82
CA SER A 643 32.12 28.03 19.13
C SER A 643 32.85 29.05 18.27
N GLY A 644 33.91 28.67 17.56
CA GLY A 644 34.73 29.60 16.76
C GLY A 644 34.09 29.94 15.41
N GLN A 645 34.11 31.21 15.00
CA GLN A 645 33.71 31.64 13.68
C GLN A 645 34.81 31.55 12.62
N GLU A 646 36.04 31.44 13.04
CA GLU A 646 37.24 31.56 12.16
C GLU A 646 37.26 30.45 11.09
N ASN A 647 36.77 29.26 11.43
CA ASN A 647 36.83 28.08 10.57
C ASN A 647 35.52 27.83 9.76
N TYR A 648 34.58 28.75 9.82
CA TYR A 648 33.28 28.58 9.16
C TYR A 648 32.96 29.79 8.27
N ILE A 649 32.09 29.52 7.28
CA ILE A 649 31.45 30.51 6.45
C ILE A 649 30.00 30.58 6.86
N GLU A 650 29.52 31.75 7.23
CA GLU A 650 28.10 32.00 7.51
C GLU A 650 27.52 32.83 6.37
N LYS A 651 26.40 32.35 5.79
CA LYS A 651 25.68 33.06 4.73
C LYS A 651 24.17 32.98 4.93
N GLU A 652 23.48 34.03 4.50
CA GLU A 652 22.04 34.08 4.46
C GLU A 652 21.55 33.69 3.04
N PHE A 653 20.53 32.85 2.99
CA PHE A 653 19.89 32.42 1.78
C PHE A 653 18.37 32.63 1.86
N GLU A 654 17.74 32.97 0.76
CA GLU A 654 16.28 33.00 0.63
C GLU A 654 15.76 31.60 0.24
N ILE A 655 14.67 31.16 0.85
CA ILE A 655 14.00 29.90 0.52
C ILE A 655 13.21 30.10 -0.77
N ALA A 656 13.59 29.43 -1.85
CA ALA A 656 12.82 29.42 -3.11
C ALA A 656 11.62 28.47 -3.03
N ALA A 657 11.87 27.28 -2.52
CA ALA A 657 10.86 26.25 -2.40
C ALA A 657 11.11 25.32 -1.20
N ILE A 658 10.03 24.71 -0.73
CA ILE A 658 10.05 23.64 0.26
C ILE A 658 9.65 22.36 -0.46
N VAL A 659 10.46 21.32 -0.34
CA VAL A 659 10.24 20.01 -0.98
C VAL A 659 10.05 18.91 0.07
N SER A 660 9.41 17.82 -0.32
CA SER A 660 9.11 16.68 0.59
C SER A 660 10.35 15.84 0.91
N ARG A 661 11.33 15.79 0.02
CA ARG A 661 12.55 14.99 0.18
C ARG A 661 13.66 15.47 -0.75
N PRO A 662 14.95 15.18 -0.46
CA PRO A 662 16.02 15.33 -1.43
C PRO A 662 15.96 14.20 -2.48
N LEU A 663 16.71 14.33 -3.58
CA LEU A 663 16.78 13.29 -4.60
C LEU A 663 17.83 12.24 -4.24
N ALA A 664 19.05 12.64 -4.03
CA ALA A 664 20.12 11.74 -3.65
C ALA A 664 20.57 12.05 -2.22
N GLN A 665 20.85 11.03 -1.46
CA GLN A 665 21.25 11.16 -0.06
C GLN A 665 22.63 10.54 0.16
N GLU A 666 23.39 11.15 1.04
CA GLU A 666 24.62 10.56 1.59
C GLU A 666 24.28 9.84 2.89
N GLU A 667 24.46 8.54 2.93
CA GLU A 667 24.09 7.69 4.05
C GLU A 667 25.14 7.66 5.17
N GLY A 668 26.40 8.03 4.86
CA GLY A 668 27.53 7.75 5.75
C GLY A 668 27.65 8.67 6.96
N PHE A 669 27.22 9.94 6.87
CA PHE A 669 27.59 10.95 7.86
C PHE A 669 26.55 11.26 8.92
N LEU A 670 25.28 11.04 8.65
CA LEU A 670 24.20 11.25 9.61
C LEU A 670 23.56 9.96 10.09
N ASN A 671 24.30 8.87 10.17
CA ASN A 671 23.89 7.68 10.89
C ASN A 671 23.72 7.92 12.39
N VAL A 672 23.10 9.03 12.72
CA VAL A 672 22.66 9.36 14.07
C VAL A 672 21.17 9.07 14.09
N GLU A 673 20.83 7.79 14.15
CA GLU A 673 19.43 7.40 14.39
C GLU A 673 18.90 8.03 15.71
N PRO A 674 17.60 8.27 15.79
CA PRO A 674 16.43 7.67 15.12
C PRO A 674 15.77 8.55 14.06
N TRP A 675 16.38 9.62 13.63
CA TRP A 675 15.75 10.64 12.80
C TRP A 675 16.33 10.60 11.39
N ASN A 676 16.00 9.57 10.65
CA ASN A 676 16.26 9.43 9.21
C ASN A 676 15.62 10.55 8.36
N ASN A 677 15.04 11.55 9.00
CA ASN A 677 14.55 12.76 8.37
C ASN A 677 15.64 13.83 8.43
N ALA A 678 16.83 13.52 7.91
CA ALA A 678 17.88 14.51 7.76
C ALA A 678 17.38 15.62 6.84
N GLN A 679 16.88 16.69 7.44
CA GLN A 679 16.47 17.87 6.71
C GLN A 679 17.67 18.39 5.93
N SER A 680 17.43 18.89 4.74
CA SER A 680 18.47 19.24 3.80
C SER A 680 18.26 20.66 3.28
N VAL A 681 19.37 21.32 3.03
CA VAL A 681 19.44 22.54 2.21
C VAL A 681 20.07 22.15 0.89
N ILE A 682 19.38 22.42 -0.20
CA ILE A 682 19.77 22.04 -1.56
C ILE A 682 20.02 23.31 -2.37
N MET A 683 21.15 23.33 -3.06
CA MET A 683 21.55 24.41 -3.96
C MET A 683 22.21 23.82 -5.21
N THR A 684 22.66 24.65 -6.14
CA THR A 684 23.40 24.15 -7.30
C THR A 684 24.86 23.82 -6.94
N ASN A 685 25.50 22.95 -7.73
CA ASN A 685 26.90 22.61 -7.58
C ASN A 685 27.80 23.85 -7.69
N GLU A 686 27.43 24.83 -8.54
CA GLU A 686 28.13 26.10 -8.70
C GLU A 686 28.01 26.96 -7.45
N GLN A 687 26.81 27.02 -6.83
CA GLN A 687 26.63 27.75 -5.56
C GLN A 687 27.44 27.13 -4.43
N MET A 688 27.57 25.82 -4.36
CA MET A 688 28.44 25.15 -3.38
C MET A 688 29.90 25.58 -3.53
N GLU A 689 30.38 25.68 -4.74
CA GLU A 689 31.74 26.11 -5.05
C GLU A 689 31.94 27.62 -4.74
N GLU A 690 31.04 28.47 -5.24
CA GLU A 690 31.14 29.93 -5.07
C GLU A 690 30.98 30.38 -3.63
N ASN A 691 30.07 29.74 -2.89
CA ASN A 691 29.74 30.16 -1.52
C ASN A 691 30.67 29.54 -0.46
N PHE A 692 31.04 28.26 -0.66
CA PHE A 692 31.74 27.47 0.37
C PHE A 692 33.11 26.91 -0.08
N GLY A 693 33.46 27.05 -1.35
CA GLY A 693 34.73 26.55 -1.90
C GLY A 693 34.79 25.05 -2.09
N ILE A 694 33.62 24.37 -2.16
CA ILE A 694 33.52 22.94 -2.36
C ILE A 694 33.51 22.66 -3.88
N SER A 695 34.62 22.16 -4.41
CA SER A 695 34.82 21.91 -5.86
C SER A 695 34.54 20.48 -6.26
N ASP A 696 34.92 19.52 -5.42
CA ASP A 696 34.85 18.10 -5.73
C ASP A 696 33.53 17.47 -5.33
N TYR A 697 33.28 16.25 -5.78
CA TYR A 697 32.05 15.53 -5.57
C TYR A 697 32.16 14.42 -4.53
N ASN A 698 31.05 14.07 -3.90
CA ASN A 698 30.99 12.99 -2.92
C ASN A 698 30.48 11.69 -3.55
N PHE A 699 29.57 11.80 -4.50
CA PHE A 699 29.09 10.65 -5.26
C PHE A 699 28.61 11.05 -6.67
N ILE A 700 28.63 10.09 -7.57
CA ILE A 700 28.20 10.24 -8.96
C ILE A 700 27.27 9.08 -9.31
N ASN A 701 26.09 9.41 -9.78
CA ASN A 701 25.12 8.45 -10.30
C ASN A 701 25.15 8.46 -11.83
N ALA A 702 25.04 7.31 -12.47
CA ALA A 702 25.04 7.20 -13.91
C ALA A 702 24.15 6.04 -14.38
N SER A 703 23.61 6.16 -15.57
CA SER A 703 22.89 5.08 -16.25
C SER A 703 23.60 4.68 -17.54
N PRO A 704 23.49 3.42 -18.00
CA PRO A 704 24.00 3.04 -19.29
C PRO A 704 23.10 3.60 -20.40
N ALA A 705 23.69 4.16 -21.45
CA ALA A 705 22.93 4.62 -22.61
C ALA A 705 22.16 3.48 -23.31
N ASP A 706 22.71 2.27 -23.30
CA ASP A 706 22.03 1.03 -23.70
C ASP A 706 22.16 -0.01 -22.59
N ARG A 707 21.02 -0.39 -22.01
CA ARG A 707 20.96 -1.41 -20.92
C ARG A 707 21.50 -2.78 -21.33
N SER A 708 21.49 -3.11 -22.62
CA SER A 708 22.08 -4.36 -23.10
C SER A 708 23.62 -4.41 -22.93
N GLU A 709 24.25 -3.26 -22.77
CA GLU A 709 25.70 -3.10 -22.63
C GLU A 709 26.12 -2.79 -21.17
N ALA A 710 25.19 -2.87 -20.21
CA ALA A 710 25.43 -2.51 -18.81
C ALA A 710 26.71 -3.12 -18.23
N GLY A 711 26.97 -4.42 -18.40
CA GLY A 711 28.20 -5.05 -17.91
C GLY A 711 29.49 -4.49 -18.51
N SER A 712 29.43 -3.96 -19.74
CA SER A 712 30.57 -3.28 -20.38
C SER A 712 30.81 -1.89 -19.77
N VAL A 713 29.70 -1.17 -19.52
CA VAL A 713 29.73 0.16 -18.90
C VAL A 713 30.27 0.09 -17.47
N SER A 714 29.83 -0.90 -16.69
CA SER A 714 30.36 -1.16 -15.33
C SER A 714 31.89 -1.30 -15.35
N ASN A 715 32.43 -2.11 -16.28
CA ASN A 715 33.88 -2.30 -16.40
C ASN A 715 34.62 -1.01 -16.81
N GLN A 716 34.03 -0.19 -17.63
CA GLN A 716 34.64 1.10 -18.05
C GLN A 716 34.61 2.09 -16.87
N LEU A 717 33.51 2.18 -16.12
CA LEU A 717 33.42 2.99 -14.92
C LEU A 717 34.46 2.59 -13.88
N LEU A 718 34.66 1.28 -13.62
CA LEU A 718 35.70 0.76 -12.75
C LEU A 718 37.11 1.18 -13.19
N GLN A 719 37.38 1.29 -14.52
CA GLN A 719 38.66 1.79 -15.02
C GLN A 719 38.84 3.28 -14.76
N VAL A 720 37.77 4.07 -14.91
CA VAL A 720 37.82 5.53 -14.69
C VAL A 720 38.08 5.88 -13.21
N ILE A 721 37.44 5.12 -12.29
CA ILE A 721 37.59 5.38 -10.85
C ILE A 721 38.77 4.69 -10.19
N ARG A 722 39.53 3.87 -10.92
CA ARG A 722 40.63 3.05 -10.39
C ARG A 722 41.68 3.86 -9.62
N ASP A 723 41.94 5.08 -10.07
CA ASP A 723 42.94 5.95 -9.48
C ASP A 723 42.39 6.87 -8.39
N VAL A 724 41.06 6.76 -8.08
CA VAL A 724 40.40 7.49 -6.99
C VAL A 724 40.48 6.62 -5.73
N PRO A 725 41.19 7.07 -4.67
CA PRO A 725 41.29 6.28 -3.44
C PRO A 725 39.91 6.07 -2.83
N LYS A 726 39.67 4.85 -2.32
CA LYS A 726 38.43 4.45 -1.65
C LYS A 726 37.16 4.46 -2.53
N ALA A 727 37.25 4.79 -3.81
CA ALA A 727 36.10 4.78 -4.69
C ALA A 727 35.55 3.36 -4.89
N VAL A 728 34.24 3.24 -4.80
CA VAL A 728 33.49 2.00 -5.03
C VAL A 728 32.43 2.25 -6.10
N LEU A 729 32.24 1.26 -6.96
CA LEU A 729 31.12 1.21 -7.89
C LEU A 729 30.04 0.26 -7.32
N GLN A 730 28.87 0.78 -7.08
CA GLN A 730 27.68 0.01 -6.75
C GLN A 730 26.87 -0.18 -8.03
N ASP A 731 26.53 -1.43 -8.33
CA ASP A 731 25.75 -1.82 -9.50
C ASP A 731 24.34 -2.25 -9.10
N TYR A 732 23.37 -1.41 -9.38
CA TYR A 732 21.96 -1.62 -9.06
C TYR A 732 21.15 -2.14 -10.27
N THR A 733 21.78 -2.54 -11.37
CA THR A 733 21.11 -2.95 -12.61
C THR A 733 20.06 -4.03 -12.37
N SER A 734 20.45 -5.10 -11.66
CA SER A 734 19.53 -6.21 -11.36
C SER A 734 18.41 -5.81 -10.39
N ALA A 735 18.71 -4.99 -9.39
CA ALA A 735 17.76 -4.51 -8.40
C ALA A 735 16.69 -3.61 -9.04
N ILE A 736 17.11 -2.65 -9.87
CA ILE A 736 16.20 -1.76 -10.61
C ILE A 736 15.33 -2.55 -11.60
N GLU A 737 15.90 -3.53 -12.31
CA GLU A 737 15.12 -4.39 -13.20
C GLU A 737 14.09 -5.20 -12.42
N THR A 738 14.46 -5.76 -11.29
CA THR A 738 13.57 -6.50 -10.40
C THR A 738 12.44 -5.60 -9.89
N GLN A 739 12.75 -4.39 -9.45
CA GLN A 739 11.78 -3.40 -8.99
C GLN A 739 10.80 -2.99 -10.10
N LYS A 740 11.31 -2.68 -11.29
CA LYS A 740 10.46 -2.35 -12.46
C LYS A 740 9.55 -3.52 -12.85
N ASN A 741 10.07 -4.74 -12.82
CA ASN A 741 9.28 -5.94 -13.08
C ASN A 741 8.19 -6.15 -12.02
N TYR A 742 8.51 -5.93 -10.76
CA TYR A 742 7.55 -5.97 -9.67
C TYR A 742 6.42 -4.96 -9.86
N LEU A 743 6.73 -3.69 -10.15
CA LEU A 743 5.74 -2.64 -10.40
C LEU A 743 4.83 -2.97 -11.59
N ASN A 744 5.41 -3.48 -12.69
CA ASN A 744 4.64 -3.92 -13.85
C ASN A 744 3.71 -5.09 -13.51
N GLN A 745 4.17 -6.06 -12.76
CA GLN A 745 3.35 -7.19 -12.31
C GLN A 745 2.22 -6.72 -11.40
N GLN A 746 2.50 -5.83 -10.46
CA GLN A 746 1.51 -5.22 -9.58
C GLN A 746 0.43 -4.48 -10.38
N GLN A 747 0.82 -3.68 -11.37
CA GLN A 747 -0.11 -2.99 -12.27
C GLN A 747 -1.01 -3.98 -13.04
N ILE A 748 -0.44 -5.02 -13.62
CA ILE A 748 -1.18 -6.06 -14.35
C ILE A 748 -2.16 -6.77 -13.42
N PHE A 749 -1.75 -7.08 -12.20
CA PHE A 749 -2.58 -7.75 -11.21
C PHE A 749 -3.82 -6.93 -10.85
N PHE A 750 -3.65 -5.68 -10.37
CA PHE A 750 -4.78 -4.82 -10.01
C PHE A 750 -5.68 -4.52 -11.21
N SER A 751 -5.09 -4.32 -12.40
CA SER A 751 -5.84 -4.15 -13.64
C SER A 751 -6.67 -5.39 -14.00
N SER A 752 -6.14 -6.59 -13.75
CA SER A 752 -6.85 -7.85 -13.97
C SER A 752 -8.08 -7.99 -13.07
N ILE A 753 -7.95 -7.64 -11.79
CA ILE A 753 -9.10 -7.59 -10.87
C ILE A 753 -10.15 -6.60 -11.36
N ALA A 754 -9.74 -5.41 -11.77
CA ALA A 754 -10.64 -4.39 -12.29
C ALA A 754 -11.38 -4.87 -13.56
N VAL A 755 -10.69 -5.56 -14.46
CA VAL A 755 -11.29 -6.16 -15.67
C VAL A 755 -12.29 -7.25 -15.32
N ILE A 756 -12.00 -8.12 -14.35
CA ILE A 756 -12.93 -9.14 -13.89
C ILE A 756 -14.22 -8.51 -13.35
N LEU A 757 -14.08 -7.49 -12.49
CA LEU A 757 -15.21 -6.74 -11.94
C LEU A 757 -16.01 -6.03 -13.05
N LEU A 758 -15.34 -5.49 -14.06
CA LEU A 758 -15.99 -4.92 -15.23
C LEU A 758 -16.79 -5.96 -16.01
N ILE A 759 -16.23 -7.15 -16.28
CA ILE A 759 -16.93 -8.25 -16.97
C ILE A 759 -18.20 -8.63 -16.21
N ILE A 760 -18.14 -8.74 -14.89
CA ILE A 760 -19.32 -9.03 -14.06
C ILE A 760 -20.38 -7.94 -14.20
N SER A 761 -19.95 -6.68 -14.17
CA SER A 761 -20.85 -5.55 -14.40
C SER A 761 -21.51 -5.61 -15.78
N LEU A 762 -20.74 -5.95 -16.82
CA LEU A 762 -21.27 -6.11 -18.18
C LEU A 762 -22.33 -7.20 -18.25
N PHE A 763 -22.11 -8.34 -17.58
CA PHE A 763 -23.13 -9.40 -17.45
C PHE A 763 -24.41 -8.89 -16.77
N HIS A 764 -24.26 -8.06 -15.74
CA HIS A 764 -25.38 -7.43 -15.05
C HIS A 764 -26.13 -6.45 -15.94
N ILE A 765 -25.42 -5.66 -16.76
CA ILE A 765 -26.02 -4.78 -17.77
C ILE A 765 -26.88 -5.57 -18.76
N VAL A 766 -26.34 -6.63 -19.34
CA VAL A 766 -27.06 -7.49 -20.30
C VAL A 766 -28.35 -8.03 -19.66
N ASN A 767 -28.26 -8.52 -18.43
CA ASN A 767 -29.41 -9.07 -17.72
C ASN A 767 -30.47 -8.00 -17.39
N SER A 768 -30.07 -6.84 -16.92
CA SER A 768 -30.94 -5.72 -16.58
C SER A 768 -31.65 -5.15 -17.82
N MET A 769 -30.95 -5.00 -18.95
CA MET A 769 -31.50 -4.51 -20.20
C MET A 769 -32.47 -5.55 -20.83
N ASN A 770 -32.09 -6.82 -20.81
CA ASN A 770 -32.98 -7.90 -21.25
C ASN A 770 -34.29 -7.87 -20.47
N HIS A 771 -34.24 -7.72 -19.15
CA HIS A 771 -35.42 -7.58 -18.30
C HIS A 771 -36.25 -6.35 -18.66
N THR A 772 -35.64 -5.21 -18.88
CA THR A 772 -36.34 -3.95 -19.20
C THR A 772 -37.17 -4.08 -20.49
N VAL A 773 -36.63 -4.76 -21.47
CA VAL A 773 -37.35 -5.03 -22.73
C VAL A 773 -38.49 -6.03 -22.51
N LEU A 774 -38.20 -7.14 -21.83
CA LEU A 774 -39.19 -8.22 -21.64
C LEU A 774 -40.37 -7.84 -20.74
N THR A 775 -40.19 -6.99 -19.74
CA THR A 775 -41.28 -6.52 -18.88
C THR A 775 -42.31 -5.65 -19.62
N ARG A 776 -41.93 -5.11 -20.76
CA ARG A 776 -42.80 -4.28 -21.61
C ARG A 776 -43.27 -4.98 -22.87
N ARG A 777 -43.13 -6.30 -22.91
CA ARG A 777 -43.49 -7.12 -24.07
C ARG A 777 -44.91 -6.84 -24.57
N ARG A 778 -45.89 -6.72 -23.65
CA ARG A 778 -47.28 -6.42 -23.99
C ARG A 778 -47.47 -5.04 -24.62
N GLU A 779 -46.81 -4.02 -24.05
CA GLU A 779 -46.82 -2.64 -24.58
C GLU A 779 -46.27 -2.60 -26.01
N TYR A 780 -45.14 -3.31 -26.22
CA TYR A 780 -44.54 -3.43 -27.54
C TYR A 780 -45.37 -4.22 -28.51
N GLY A 781 -46.04 -5.30 -28.09
CA GLY A 781 -46.96 -6.08 -28.90
C GLY A 781 -48.14 -5.24 -29.38
N ILE A 782 -48.74 -4.43 -28.49
CA ILE A 782 -49.82 -3.47 -28.84
C ILE A 782 -49.33 -2.47 -29.89
N MET A 783 -48.13 -1.92 -29.77
CA MET A 783 -47.57 -0.97 -30.73
C MET A 783 -47.34 -1.63 -32.10
N ARG A 784 -46.88 -2.88 -32.14
CA ARG A 784 -46.72 -3.64 -33.37
C ARG A 784 -48.11 -3.92 -34.03
N ALA A 785 -49.10 -4.23 -33.22
CA ALA A 785 -50.45 -4.39 -33.68
C ALA A 785 -51.07 -3.08 -34.26
N MET A 786 -50.63 -1.93 -33.78
CA MET A 786 -51.00 -0.61 -34.32
C MET A 786 -50.23 -0.22 -35.60
N GLY A 787 -49.34 -1.08 -36.14
CA GLY A 787 -48.71 -0.87 -37.43
C GLY A 787 -47.26 -0.35 -37.38
N ILE A 788 -46.54 -0.42 -36.25
CA ILE A 788 -45.11 -0.14 -36.22
C ILE A 788 -44.37 -1.21 -37.02
N THR A 789 -43.55 -0.79 -37.97
CA THR A 789 -42.74 -1.70 -38.78
C THR A 789 -41.64 -2.34 -37.91
N ASP A 790 -41.17 -3.54 -38.29
CA ASP A 790 -40.05 -4.20 -37.58
C ASP A 790 -38.81 -3.34 -37.49
N SER A 791 -38.48 -2.60 -38.54
CA SER A 791 -37.35 -1.64 -38.52
C SER A 791 -37.57 -0.49 -37.53
N GLY A 792 -38.78 0.06 -37.49
CA GLY A 792 -39.17 1.09 -36.52
C GLY A 792 -39.10 0.59 -35.07
N PHE A 793 -39.49 -0.67 -34.84
CA PHE A 793 -39.42 -1.34 -33.55
C PHE A 793 -37.95 -1.54 -33.10
N TYR A 794 -37.06 -2.05 -33.98
CA TYR A 794 -35.63 -2.16 -33.69
C TYR A 794 -35.03 -0.82 -33.34
N LYS A 795 -35.32 0.22 -34.13
CA LYS A 795 -34.79 1.58 -33.88
C LYS A 795 -35.23 2.11 -32.53
N MET A 796 -36.49 1.87 -32.14
CA MET A 796 -37.03 2.30 -30.85
C MET A 796 -36.35 1.59 -29.68
N ILE A 797 -36.13 0.28 -29.76
CA ILE A 797 -35.48 -0.51 -28.71
C ILE A 797 -33.98 -0.14 -28.63
N LEU A 798 -33.30 0.00 -29.77
CA LEU A 798 -31.91 0.44 -29.81
C LEU A 798 -31.73 1.82 -29.18
N GLN A 799 -32.61 2.77 -29.50
CA GLN A 799 -32.63 4.10 -28.87
C GLN A 799 -32.81 4.01 -27.33
N THR A 800 -33.61 3.04 -26.85
CA THR A 800 -33.77 2.78 -25.41
C THR A 800 -32.46 2.34 -24.79
N GLY A 801 -31.75 1.39 -25.40
CA GLY A 801 -30.46 0.91 -24.93
C GLY A 801 -29.39 2.02 -24.89
N ILE A 802 -29.26 2.76 -25.99
CA ILE A 802 -28.32 3.88 -26.11
C ILE A 802 -28.64 4.96 -25.05
N LEU A 803 -29.90 5.30 -24.85
CA LEU A 803 -30.28 6.33 -23.88
C LEU A 803 -30.00 5.89 -22.43
N TYR A 804 -30.18 4.62 -22.09
CA TYR A 804 -29.80 4.07 -20.78
C TYR A 804 -28.26 4.12 -20.61
N GLY A 805 -27.49 3.75 -21.63
CA GLY A 805 -26.03 3.82 -21.64
C GLY A 805 -25.57 5.28 -21.40
N LEU A 806 -26.03 6.21 -22.21
CA LEU A 806 -25.69 7.65 -22.07
C LEU A 806 -26.05 8.22 -20.69
N LEU A 807 -27.20 7.88 -20.13
CA LEU A 807 -27.57 8.34 -18.79
C LEU A 807 -26.73 7.69 -17.70
N ALA A 808 -26.36 6.43 -17.86
CA ALA A 808 -25.43 5.76 -16.96
C ALA A 808 -24.04 6.39 -17.00
N ASP A 809 -23.55 6.76 -18.20
CA ASP A 809 -22.28 7.44 -18.37
C ASP A 809 -22.25 8.83 -17.75
N VAL A 810 -23.33 9.60 -17.92
CA VAL A 810 -23.49 10.89 -17.21
C VAL A 810 -23.48 10.66 -15.70
N PHE A 811 -24.12 9.60 -15.21
CA PHE A 811 -24.13 9.27 -13.79
C PHE A 811 -22.74 8.83 -13.29
N ILE A 812 -22.02 7.98 -14.06
CA ILE A 812 -20.63 7.58 -13.77
C ILE A 812 -19.76 8.83 -13.68
N PHE A 813 -19.81 9.70 -14.69
CA PHE A 813 -19.00 10.91 -14.76
C PHE A 813 -19.25 11.83 -13.55
N LEU A 814 -20.52 12.06 -13.20
CA LEU A 814 -20.87 12.88 -12.05
C LEU A 814 -20.47 12.24 -10.72
N LEU A 815 -20.75 10.95 -10.53
CA LEU A 815 -20.43 10.23 -9.30
C LEU A 815 -18.91 10.13 -9.10
N TYR A 816 -18.18 9.81 -10.17
CA TYR A 816 -16.72 9.73 -10.13
C TYR A 816 -16.10 11.08 -9.77
N ASN A 817 -16.41 12.17 -10.49
CA ASN A 817 -15.75 13.45 -10.28
C ASN A 817 -16.19 14.16 -9.00
N LEU A 818 -17.47 14.04 -8.59
CA LEU A 818 -17.98 14.79 -7.43
C LEU A 818 -17.79 14.07 -6.10
N VAL A 819 -17.75 12.75 -6.11
CA VAL A 819 -17.71 11.94 -4.87
C VAL A 819 -16.49 11.02 -4.85
N LEU A 820 -16.44 10.07 -5.78
CA LEU A 820 -15.46 8.98 -5.69
C LEU A 820 -14.02 9.47 -5.79
N ARG A 821 -13.73 10.37 -6.73
CA ARG A 821 -12.41 10.95 -6.86
C ARG A 821 -11.97 11.68 -5.59
N ARG A 822 -12.83 12.48 -4.97
CA ARG A 822 -12.48 13.18 -3.73
C ARG A 822 -12.23 12.23 -2.55
N VAL A 823 -13.02 11.16 -2.47
CA VAL A 823 -12.80 10.10 -1.47
C VAL A 823 -11.48 9.38 -1.74
N MET A 824 -11.17 9.09 -3.00
CA MET A 824 -9.91 8.46 -3.39
C MET A 824 -8.72 9.40 -3.18
N ASP A 825 -8.83 10.69 -3.55
CA ASP A 825 -7.78 11.69 -3.28
C ASP A 825 -7.48 11.77 -1.78
N TYR A 826 -8.53 11.81 -0.96
CA TYR A 826 -8.37 11.80 0.50
C TYR A 826 -7.69 10.52 0.99
N TYR A 827 -8.13 9.36 0.51
CA TYR A 827 -7.55 8.07 0.86
C TYR A 827 -6.07 7.98 0.46
N MET A 828 -5.74 8.38 -0.77
CA MET A 828 -4.37 8.35 -1.28
C MET A 828 -3.46 9.32 -0.51
N ALA A 829 -3.91 10.55 -0.25
CA ALA A 829 -3.08 11.56 0.40
C ALA A 829 -2.91 11.32 1.90
N HIS A 830 -3.99 10.98 2.62
CA HIS A 830 -3.95 10.92 4.09
C HIS A 830 -3.78 9.50 4.65
N ILE A 831 -4.10 8.50 3.86
CA ILE A 831 -4.05 7.11 4.30
C ILE A 831 -2.84 6.39 3.72
N LEU A 832 -2.63 6.47 2.41
CA LEU A 832 -1.44 5.90 1.77
C LEU A 832 -0.26 6.90 1.74
N GLN A 833 -0.45 8.12 2.25
CA GLN A 833 0.58 9.17 2.34
C GLN A 833 1.28 9.46 0.99
N LEU A 834 0.56 9.32 -0.11
CA LEU A 834 1.07 9.64 -1.44
C LEU A 834 1.00 11.14 -1.67
N LEU A 835 2.14 11.80 -1.70
CA LEU A 835 2.26 13.26 -1.75
C LEU A 835 1.94 13.84 -3.13
N HIS A 836 2.22 13.10 -4.18
CA HIS A 836 2.02 13.53 -5.55
C HIS A 836 0.94 12.69 -6.22
N LEU A 837 -0.27 13.25 -6.26
CA LEU A 837 -1.39 12.59 -6.92
C LEU A 837 -1.48 13.05 -8.38
N THR A 838 -1.49 12.09 -9.29
CA THR A 838 -1.85 12.39 -10.67
C THR A 838 -3.30 12.84 -10.74
N SER A 839 -3.54 13.95 -11.39
CA SER A 839 -4.81 14.66 -11.34
C SER A 839 -6.01 13.96 -11.99
N ALA A 840 -5.82 12.88 -12.75
CA ALA A 840 -6.94 12.21 -13.42
C ALA A 840 -6.60 10.81 -13.96
N VAL A 841 -7.59 9.93 -13.93
CA VAL A 841 -7.61 8.76 -14.83
C VAL A 841 -7.40 9.22 -16.27
N PRO A 842 -6.55 8.58 -17.07
CA PRO A 842 -6.35 8.95 -18.47
C PRO A 842 -7.67 9.11 -19.21
N ASN A 843 -7.86 10.23 -19.87
CA ASN A 843 -9.12 10.55 -20.57
C ASN A 843 -9.53 9.45 -21.56
N MET A 844 -8.57 8.76 -22.16
CA MET A 844 -8.82 7.63 -23.06
C MET A 844 -9.50 6.45 -22.36
N VAL A 845 -9.13 6.16 -21.10
CA VAL A 845 -9.75 5.10 -20.29
C VAL A 845 -11.19 5.47 -19.96
N LEU A 846 -11.43 6.70 -19.52
CA LEU A 846 -12.77 7.19 -19.22
C LEU A 846 -13.68 7.12 -20.47
N ILE A 847 -13.22 7.63 -21.60
CA ILE A 847 -13.94 7.58 -22.88
C ILE A 847 -14.18 6.12 -23.32
N GLY A 848 -13.16 5.27 -23.18
CA GLY A 848 -13.26 3.85 -23.51
C GLY A 848 -14.34 3.13 -22.72
N ILE A 849 -14.45 3.35 -21.41
CA ILE A 849 -15.49 2.78 -20.55
C ILE A 849 -16.87 3.29 -20.95
N MET A 850 -17.00 4.60 -21.19
CA MET A 850 -18.26 5.21 -21.59
C MET A 850 -18.75 4.62 -22.95
N LEU A 851 -17.85 4.52 -23.93
CA LEU A 851 -18.19 3.88 -25.21
C LEU A 851 -18.56 2.40 -25.04
N LEU A 852 -17.81 1.66 -24.26
CA LEU A 852 -18.06 0.25 -23.98
C LEU A 852 -19.45 0.05 -23.32
N ASN A 853 -19.79 0.89 -22.36
CA ASN A 853 -21.06 0.85 -21.63
C ASN A 853 -22.25 1.10 -22.59
N ILE A 854 -22.16 2.11 -23.48
CA ILE A 854 -23.17 2.40 -24.51
C ILE A 854 -23.31 1.22 -25.47
N VAL A 855 -22.21 0.68 -25.98
CA VAL A 855 -22.22 -0.44 -26.94
C VAL A 855 -22.86 -1.66 -26.32
N ILE A 856 -22.52 -2.00 -25.09
CA ILE A 856 -23.06 -3.16 -24.41
C ILE A 856 -24.54 -2.98 -24.07
N ALA A 857 -24.95 -1.79 -23.59
CA ALA A 857 -26.35 -1.50 -23.33
C ALA A 857 -27.20 -1.58 -24.62
N ALA A 858 -26.67 -1.12 -25.75
CA ALA A 858 -27.29 -1.23 -27.05
C ALA A 858 -27.37 -2.69 -27.54
N ALA A 859 -26.29 -3.43 -27.42
CA ALA A 859 -26.24 -4.85 -27.81
C ALA A 859 -27.19 -5.72 -26.96
N ALA A 860 -27.24 -5.47 -25.65
CA ALA A 860 -28.07 -6.19 -24.68
C ALA A 860 -29.55 -6.10 -24.97
N VAL A 861 -30.04 -5.00 -25.51
CA VAL A 861 -31.48 -4.85 -25.88
C VAL A 861 -31.81 -5.46 -27.23
N MET A 862 -30.85 -5.67 -28.09
CA MET A 862 -31.07 -6.21 -29.44
C MET A 862 -31.42 -7.70 -29.42
N PHE A 863 -30.87 -8.48 -28.50
CA PHE A 863 -31.13 -9.91 -28.40
C PHE A 863 -32.62 -10.19 -28.08
N PRO A 864 -33.22 -9.61 -27.02
CA PRO A 864 -34.63 -9.77 -26.74
C PRO A 864 -35.53 -9.18 -27.85
N ALA A 865 -35.10 -8.07 -28.49
CA ALA A 865 -35.84 -7.50 -29.62
C ALA A 865 -35.97 -8.48 -30.80
N ARG A 866 -34.88 -9.15 -31.18
CA ARG A 866 -34.89 -10.20 -32.22
C ARG A 866 -35.82 -11.35 -31.86
N LYS A 867 -35.86 -11.77 -30.61
CA LYS A 867 -36.73 -12.84 -30.12
C LYS A 867 -38.19 -12.43 -30.21
N MET A 868 -38.53 -11.19 -29.86
CA MET A 868 -39.89 -10.65 -29.92
C MET A 868 -40.41 -10.57 -31.36
N ILE A 869 -39.60 -10.09 -32.30
CA ILE A 869 -40.04 -10.01 -33.71
C ILE A 869 -40.41 -11.38 -34.31
N ARG A 870 -39.73 -12.42 -33.87
CA ARG A 870 -40.04 -13.81 -34.34
C ARG A 870 -41.27 -14.44 -33.68
N THR A 871 -41.84 -13.81 -32.64
CA THR A 871 -43.08 -14.29 -32.00
C THR A 871 -44.32 -13.66 -32.66
N ASN A 872 -45.45 -14.37 -32.59
CA ASN A 872 -46.70 -13.90 -33.17
C ASN A 872 -47.19 -12.67 -32.41
N ILE A 873 -47.62 -11.63 -33.14
CA ILE A 873 -48.06 -10.34 -32.58
C ILE A 873 -49.25 -10.52 -31.62
N ILE A 874 -50.13 -11.46 -31.90
CA ILE A 874 -51.31 -11.75 -31.06
C ILE A 874 -50.89 -12.32 -29.72
N ASP A 875 -49.88 -13.19 -29.68
CA ASP A 875 -49.37 -13.79 -28.45
C ASP A 875 -48.61 -12.74 -27.59
N GLU A 876 -47.96 -11.77 -28.25
CA GLU A 876 -47.32 -10.66 -27.54
C GLU A 876 -48.32 -9.65 -26.97
N ALA A 877 -49.42 -9.37 -27.65
CA ALA A 877 -50.44 -8.46 -27.19
C ALA A 877 -51.28 -9.04 -26.03
N ARG A 878 -51.36 -10.38 -25.97
CA ARG A 878 -52.09 -11.08 -24.89
C ARG A 878 -51.21 -11.21 -23.62
N GLY A 879 -49.91 -11.11 -23.72
CA GLY A 879 -48.91 -11.21 -22.60
C GLY A 879 -48.35 -12.58 -22.52
#